data_7b3c465c0f2d79167228f10d6471fc6d
#
_entry.id   7b3c465c0f2d79167228f10d6471fc6d
#
_cell.length_a   1.000
_cell.length_b   1.000
_cell.length_c   1.000
_cell.angle_alpha   90.00
_cell.angle_beta   90.00
_cell.angle_gamma   90.00
#
_symmetry.space_group_name_H-M   'P 1'
#
loop_
_entity.id
_entity.type
_entity.pdbx_description
1 polymer ?
#
loop_
_entity_poly.entity_id
_entity_poly.type
_entity_poly.pdbx_seq_one_letter_code
_entity_poly.pdbx_strand_id
1 'polypeptide(L)'
;MHIETPLNGDESVLSENAAAQPIRKSYVHGLSNVALLFDTVGDRLRMAADQVPNREFVIFKRDGIRKTYQQLLHDCEKFATGLIHLGLDRGDRVGMWGPNTYEWIVCQFGTALAGMIMVNINPSYQSEELKFALEKVGIKALIAPPGFKKSNYYASVSDIIPELILKPEGRGEMSSHNFPNFRHFIIIDDQKAYRGAWKYSEVIKMGSEEDRIKLADMERQVQPDDPVNIQYTSGTTGFPKGATLTHHNVVNNAYFIGRRAGYSEKRTIICVPNPLYHCFGCVMGSLNACIHLQTCVFPAPSFEPLAALQAIHEERCTTVYGTPTMFIDMLNHPRYSEFDYSSVFSGFVAGAPCPIALCRRLVQELGMRDLQVCYGTTETSPVSYMSVRDDPPEERIKSVGHIMDHLESAIVGNDGTVLPRGERGEVLVRGYSVMRCYWDSEDMTKTEITPDRWYHTGDIGVMHENGTVSIVGRKKDLIVRGGENIYPTEVEQYLFRHPKIEDVQIVGVPDERYGEVVCAWIRLSEEAKNITEQDIRDFCKGRIAHFKIPRYILFKGEKDFPLTVSGKVKKYEMRERSKIELGLQQVKPRIDHFNGEWTFDVQAERHPPKEQKLNGENTGRLFDVTAGVESLVQ
;
A
#
# COMPACT_ATOMS: atom_id res chain seq x y z
N MET A 1 66.75 -10.31 -45.30
CA MET A 1 67.43 -9.11 -44.82
C MET A 1 67.11 -8.94 -43.36
N HIS A 2 68.08 -9.25 -42.53
CA HIS A 2 68.04 -9.04 -41.07
C HIS A 2 68.14 -7.54 -40.81
N ILE A 3 67.36 -7.06 -39.79
CA ILE A 3 67.86 -5.96 -38.97
C ILE A 3 67.39 -6.23 -37.54
N GLU A 4 68.37 -6.28 -36.68
CA GLU A 4 68.33 -6.59 -35.25
C GLU A 4 67.71 -5.48 -34.40
N THR A 5 67.17 -5.92 -33.26
CA THR A 5 66.80 -5.15 -32.06
C THR A 5 68.03 -4.43 -31.43
N PRO A 6 67.78 -3.39 -30.59
CA PRO A 6 68.39 -3.47 -29.27
C PRO A 6 67.34 -3.34 -28.14
N LEU A 7 67.49 -4.26 -27.21
CA LEU A 7 67.09 -4.13 -25.81
C LEU A 7 67.88 -3.01 -25.12
N ASN A 8 67.13 -2.19 -24.31
CA ASN A 8 67.52 -1.90 -22.94
C ASN A 8 66.62 -0.81 -22.33
N GLY A 9 65.97 -1.18 -21.25
CA GLY A 9 66.05 -0.49 -20.01
C GLY A 9 65.00 0.61 -19.77
N ASP A 10 63.88 0.32 -19.11
CA ASP A 10 63.64 0.82 -17.77
C ASP A 10 62.31 0.22 -17.24
N GLU A 11 62.44 -0.77 -16.41
CA GLU A 11 61.38 -1.15 -15.50
C GLU A 11 61.38 -0.15 -14.35
N SER A 12 60.53 0.89 -14.43
CA SER A 12 60.20 1.68 -13.28
C SER A 12 58.75 2.09 -13.31
N VAL A 13 57.97 1.41 -12.41
CA VAL A 13 56.84 1.97 -11.73
C VAL A 13 55.66 2.41 -12.63
N LEU A 14 54.96 1.46 -13.22
CA LEU A 14 53.53 1.63 -13.42
C LEU A 14 52.86 1.32 -12.07
N SER A 15 52.66 2.37 -11.26
CA SER A 15 51.67 2.34 -10.18
C SER A 15 50.37 1.91 -10.82
N GLU A 16 49.88 0.75 -10.43
CA GLU A 16 48.51 0.34 -10.66
C GLU A 16 47.58 1.40 -10.06
N ASN A 17 47.23 2.40 -10.85
CA ASN A 17 45.97 3.10 -10.64
C ASN A 17 44.90 2.04 -10.88
N ALA A 18 44.50 1.37 -9.80
CA ALA A 18 43.26 0.64 -9.78
C ALA A 18 42.17 1.61 -10.22
N ALA A 19 41.80 1.54 -11.51
CA ALA A 19 40.72 2.34 -12.06
C ALA A 19 39.52 2.11 -11.15
N ALA A 20 39.16 3.12 -10.36
CA ALA A 20 38.01 3.04 -9.47
C ALA A 20 36.83 2.58 -10.32
N GLN A 21 36.28 1.43 -10.00
CA GLN A 21 35.12 0.93 -10.73
C GLN A 21 34.04 2.04 -10.73
N PRO A 22 33.44 2.33 -11.89
CA PRO A 22 32.47 3.42 -11.97
C PRO A 22 31.35 3.16 -10.96
N ILE A 23 31.13 4.14 -10.08
CA ILE A 23 30.08 4.08 -9.04
C ILE A 23 28.74 3.81 -9.74
N ARG A 24 28.16 2.65 -9.46
CA ARG A 24 26.84 2.31 -10.00
C ARG A 24 25.77 3.17 -9.35
N LYS A 25 24.97 3.84 -10.17
CA LYS A 25 23.85 4.65 -9.71
C LYS A 25 22.65 3.78 -9.31
N SER A 26 21.88 4.26 -8.35
CA SER A 26 20.64 3.66 -7.90
C SER A 26 19.50 3.94 -8.88
N TYR A 27 19.63 3.43 -10.09
CA TYR A 27 18.65 3.48 -11.17
C TYR A 27 18.55 2.11 -11.83
N VAL A 28 17.31 1.68 -12.10
CA VAL A 28 16.98 0.44 -12.78
C VAL A 28 15.79 0.62 -13.72
N HIS A 29 15.80 -0.16 -14.80
CA HIS A 29 14.69 -0.31 -15.73
C HIS A 29 14.32 -1.78 -15.85
N GLY A 30 13.03 -2.10 -15.67
CA GLY A 30 12.49 -3.45 -15.82
C GLY A 30 12.38 -3.84 -17.28
N LEU A 31 13.41 -4.47 -17.81
CA LEU A 31 13.38 -4.96 -19.19
C LEU A 31 12.38 -6.11 -19.35
N SER A 32 11.63 -6.10 -20.45
CA SER A 32 10.71 -7.17 -20.82
C SER A 32 10.75 -7.44 -22.32
N ASN A 33 10.59 -8.69 -22.70
CA ASN A 33 10.41 -9.12 -24.09
C ASN A 33 8.93 -9.29 -24.46
N VAL A 34 8.01 -8.94 -23.56
CA VAL A 34 6.57 -8.99 -23.75
C VAL A 34 6.02 -7.58 -23.77
N ALA A 35 5.27 -7.25 -24.81
CA ALA A 35 4.67 -5.93 -24.96
C ALA A 35 3.63 -5.64 -23.88
N LEU A 36 3.40 -4.35 -23.62
CA LEU A 36 2.26 -3.88 -22.85
C LEU A 36 0.95 -4.24 -23.57
N LEU A 37 -0.07 -4.50 -22.78
CA LEU A 37 -1.42 -4.80 -23.26
C LEU A 37 -2.20 -3.50 -23.48
N PHE A 38 -3.05 -3.52 -24.50
CA PHE A 38 -3.93 -2.39 -24.84
C PHE A 38 -5.41 -2.74 -24.66
N ASP A 39 -5.70 -3.83 -23.95
CA ASP A 39 -7.06 -4.22 -23.63
C ASP A 39 -7.60 -3.43 -22.44
N THR A 40 -8.91 -3.26 -22.41
CA THR A 40 -9.63 -2.73 -21.25
C THR A 40 -9.91 -3.82 -20.21
N VAL A 41 -10.37 -3.45 -19.03
CA VAL A 41 -10.83 -4.41 -18.01
C VAL A 41 -12.06 -5.20 -18.52
N GLY A 42 -12.94 -4.57 -19.28
CA GLY A 42 -14.10 -5.20 -19.92
C GLY A 42 -13.67 -6.27 -20.95
N ASP A 43 -12.71 -5.93 -21.83
CA ASP A 43 -12.16 -6.86 -22.81
C ASP A 43 -11.60 -8.12 -22.14
N ARG A 44 -10.86 -7.93 -21.05
CA ARG A 44 -10.27 -9.06 -20.31
C ARG A 44 -11.31 -9.99 -19.71
N LEU A 45 -12.42 -9.45 -19.20
CA LEU A 45 -13.51 -10.30 -18.72
C LEU A 45 -14.18 -11.07 -19.87
N ARG A 46 -14.43 -10.42 -21.02
CA ARG A 46 -15.01 -11.09 -22.20
C ARG A 46 -14.09 -12.20 -22.71
N MET A 47 -12.82 -11.89 -22.91
CA MET A 47 -11.82 -12.89 -23.33
C MET A 47 -11.76 -14.09 -22.38
N ALA A 48 -11.82 -13.84 -21.07
CA ALA A 48 -11.79 -14.92 -20.07
C ALA A 48 -13.08 -15.77 -20.10
N ALA A 49 -14.25 -15.12 -20.26
CA ALA A 49 -15.53 -15.84 -20.38
C ALA A 49 -15.60 -16.67 -21.67
N ASP A 50 -15.04 -16.20 -22.77
CA ASP A 50 -14.96 -16.96 -24.03
C ASP A 50 -14.00 -18.15 -23.93
N GLN A 51 -12.86 -17.98 -23.28
CA GLN A 51 -11.84 -19.04 -23.17
C GLN A 51 -12.21 -20.13 -22.17
N VAL A 52 -12.80 -19.75 -21.03
CA VAL A 52 -13.09 -20.69 -19.92
C VAL A 52 -14.47 -20.45 -19.30
N PRO A 53 -15.57 -20.49 -20.09
CA PRO A 53 -16.90 -20.06 -19.66
C PRO A 53 -17.40 -20.76 -18.38
N ASN A 54 -17.12 -22.04 -18.24
CA ASN A 54 -17.60 -22.89 -17.15
C ASN A 54 -16.64 -22.98 -15.96
N ARG A 55 -15.47 -22.33 -16.03
CA ARG A 55 -14.54 -22.29 -14.89
C ARG A 55 -15.08 -21.37 -13.81
N GLU A 56 -15.03 -21.82 -12.55
CA GLU A 56 -15.32 -20.94 -11.42
C GLU A 56 -14.30 -19.82 -11.37
N PHE A 57 -14.81 -18.58 -11.33
CA PHE A 57 -13.97 -17.41 -11.20
C PHE A 57 -13.94 -16.92 -9.76
N VAL A 58 -15.11 -16.77 -9.12
CA VAL A 58 -15.20 -16.27 -7.75
C VAL A 58 -16.02 -17.17 -6.85
N ILE A 59 -15.56 -17.34 -5.61
CA ILE A 59 -16.19 -18.10 -4.56
C ILE A 59 -16.26 -17.22 -3.31
N PHE A 60 -17.47 -16.82 -2.90
CA PHE A 60 -17.71 -16.12 -1.65
C PHE A 60 -18.19 -17.14 -0.60
N LYS A 61 -17.26 -17.60 0.25
CA LYS A 61 -17.48 -18.75 1.15
C LYS A 61 -18.61 -18.54 2.11
N ARG A 62 -18.65 -17.37 2.78
CA ARG A 62 -19.68 -17.08 3.79
C ARG A 62 -21.07 -17.05 3.21
N ASP A 63 -21.22 -16.53 1.99
CA ASP A 63 -22.50 -16.34 1.33
C ASP A 63 -22.92 -17.55 0.49
N GLY A 64 -22.06 -18.55 0.36
CA GLY A 64 -22.28 -19.74 -0.47
C GLY A 64 -22.39 -19.44 -1.98
N ILE A 65 -21.87 -18.27 -2.42
CA ILE A 65 -21.93 -17.85 -3.83
C ILE A 65 -20.73 -18.40 -4.58
N ARG A 66 -21.02 -19.08 -5.69
CA ARG A 66 -20.00 -19.57 -6.64
C ARG A 66 -20.42 -19.16 -8.06
N LYS A 67 -19.54 -18.50 -8.78
CA LYS A 67 -19.83 -18.03 -10.14
C LYS A 67 -18.72 -18.37 -11.11
N THR A 68 -19.14 -18.84 -12.28
CA THR A 68 -18.22 -19.05 -13.40
C THR A 68 -17.94 -17.75 -14.13
N TYR A 69 -16.95 -17.73 -15.01
CA TYR A 69 -16.62 -16.56 -15.83
C TYR A 69 -17.82 -16.09 -16.67
N GLN A 70 -18.52 -17.03 -17.32
CA GLN A 70 -19.70 -16.72 -18.13
C GLN A 70 -20.85 -16.16 -17.28
N GLN A 71 -21.08 -16.72 -16.10
CA GLN A 71 -22.13 -16.24 -15.20
C GLN A 71 -21.82 -14.83 -14.70
N LEU A 72 -20.55 -14.56 -14.36
CA LEU A 72 -20.15 -13.21 -13.96
C LEU A 72 -20.31 -12.20 -15.09
N LEU A 73 -19.84 -12.53 -16.31
CA LEU A 73 -20.01 -11.64 -17.45
C LEU A 73 -21.49 -11.27 -17.67
N HIS A 74 -22.37 -12.27 -17.64
CA HIS A 74 -23.80 -12.05 -17.75
C HIS A 74 -24.38 -11.16 -16.63
N ASP A 75 -23.95 -11.37 -15.37
CA ASP A 75 -24.41 -10.52 -14.26
C ASP A 75 -23.84 -9.08 -14.38
N CYS A 76 -22.61 -8.92 -14.88
CA CYS A 76 -22.01 -7.60 -15.18
C CYS A 76 -22.76 -6.85 -16.30
N GLU A 77 -23.14 -7.54 -17.38
CA GLU A 77 -23.94 -6.97 -18.46
C GLU A 77 -25.31 -6.49 -17.98
N LYS A 78 -26.00 -7.30 -17.15
CA LYS A 78 -27.26 -6.90 -16.54
C LYS A 78 -27.12 -5.68 -15.64
N PHE A 79 -26.07 -5.65 -14.84
CA PHE A 79 -25.80 -4.51 -13.95
C PHE A 79 -25.50 -3.25 -14.78
N ALA A 80 -24.64 -3.34 -15.79
CA ALA A 80 -24.28 -2.23 -16.68
C ALA A 80 -25.51 -1.67 -17.41
N THR A 81 -26.35 -2.54 -17.99
CA THR A 81 -27.59 -2.13 -18.65
C THR A 81 -28.60 -1.51 -17.68
N GLY A 82 -28.67 -2.00 -16.44
CA GLY A 82 -29.47 -1.39 -15.38
C GLY A 82 -29.03 0.03 -15.04
N LEU A 83 -27.71 0.28 -14.96
CA LEU A 83 -27.17 1.63 -14.74
C LEU A 83 -27.44 2.55 -15.94
N ILE A 84 -27.32 2.04 -17.17
CA ILE A 84 -27.65 2.78 -18.40
C ILE A 84 -29.14 3.16 -18.42
N HIS A 85 -30.03 2.25 -18.02
CA HIS A 85 -31.47 2.50 -17.89
C HIS A 85 -31.76 3.63 -16.89
N LEU A 86 -30.98 3.72 -15.82
CA LEU A 86 -31.05 4.81 -14.84
C LEU A 86 -30.42 6.13 -15.35
N GLY A 87 -29.96 6.18 -16.60
CA GLY A 87 -29.42 7.39 -17.22
C GLY A 87 -27.95 7.66 -16.88
N LEU A 88 -27.19 6.66 -16.46
CA LEU A 88 -25.74 6.78 -16.36
C LEU A 88 -25.10 6.62 -17.74
N ASP A 89 -23.95 7.25 -17.92
CA ASP A 89 -23.22 7.27 -19.19
C ASP A 89 -21.71 7.08 -18.95
N ARG A 90 -20.95 6.94 -20.04
CA ARG A 90 -19.48 6.81 -19.98
C ARG A 90 -18.87 7.97 -19.19
N GLY A 91 -17.91 7.66 -18.33
CA GLY A 91 -17.21 8.61 -17.46
C GLY A 91 -17.98 9.00 -16.20
N ASP A 92 -19.22 8.54 -16.00
CA ASP A 92 -19.93 8.73 -14.74
C ASP A 92 -19.29 7.92 -13.61
N ARG A 93 -19.25 8.51 -12.41
CA ARG A 93 -18.66 7.91 -11.22
C ARG A 93 -19.69 7.12 -10.44
N VAL A 94 -19.39 5.85 -10.26
CA VAL A 94 -20.21 4.89 -9.51
C VAL A 94 -19.48 4.50 -8.25
N GLY A 95 -19.97 4.96 -7.08
CA GLY A 95 -19.40 4.63 -5.80
C GLY A 95 -19.83 3.25 -5.33
N MET A 96 -18.87 2.41 -4.96
CA MET A 96 -19.12 1.16 -4.25
C MET A 96 -18.61 1.27 -2.81
N TRP A 97 -19.54 1.29 -1.86
CA TRP A 97 -19.26 1.45 -0.44
C TRP A 97 -19.71 0.21 0.33
N GLY A 98 -18.75 -0.70 0.55
CA GLY A 98 -19.09 -1.95 1.22
C GLY A 98 -17.91 -2.88 1.43
N PRO A 99 -18.14 -3.97 2.17
CA PRO A 99 -17.17 -5.05 2.37
C PRO A 99 -17.03 -5.92 1.11
N ASN A 100 -16.29 -7.02 1.21
CA ASN A 100 -16.15 -8.00 0.14
C ASN A 100 -17.49 -8.74 -0.06
N THR A 101 -18.19 -8.43 -1.15
CA THR A 101 -19.42 -9.10 -1.60
C THR A 101 -19.33 -9.44 -3.08
N TYR A 102 -20.21 -10.29 -3.56
CA TYR A 102 -20.30 -10.63 -4.98
C TYR A 102 -20.65 -9.41 -5.83
N GLU A 103 -21.56 -8.58 -5.36
CA GLU A 103 -21.99 -7.35 -6.04
C GLU A 103 -20.85 -6.36 -6.20
N TRP A 104 -19.84 -6.40 -5.30
CA TRP A 104 -18.63 -5.61 -5.45
C TRP A 104 -17.87 -5.98 -6.72
N ILE A 105 -17.72 -7.29 -6.99
CA ILE A 105 -17.07 -7.79 -8.22
C ILE A 105 -17.90 -7.46 -9.46
N VAL A 106 -19.23 -7.62 -9.38
CA VAL A 106 -20.13 -7.21 -10.48
C VAL A 106 -20.01 -5.72 -10.76
N CYS A 107 -19.91 -4.89 -9.72
CA CYS A 107 -19.69 -3.44 -9.88
C CYS A 107 -18.36 -3.15 -10.57
N GLN A 108 -17.26 -3.80 -10.16
CA GLN A 108 -15.93 -3.61 -10.74
C GLN A 108 -15.91 -3.85 -12.26
N PHE A 109 -16.41 -4.99 -12.69
CA PHE A 109 -16.37 -5.36 -14.10
C PHE A 109 -17.52 -4.73 -14.90
N GLY A 110 -18.70 -4.60 -14.32
CA GLY A 110 -19.85 -4.02 -15.00
C GLY A 110 -19.70 -2.53 -15.29
N THR A 111 -19.14 -1.74 -14.37
CA THR A 111 -18.81 -0.34 -14.64
C THR A 111 -17.72 -0.22 -15.72
N ALA A 112 -16.73 -1.11 -15.71
CA ALA A 112 -15.66 -1.12 -16.69
C ALA A 112 -16.16 -1.46 -18.11
N LEU A 113 -17.12 -2.38 -18.26
CA LEU A 113 -17.78 -2.68 -19.55
C LEU A 113 -18.43 -1.44 -20.13
N ALA A 114 -19.12 -0.65 -19.28
CA ALA A 114 -19.84 0.54 -19.73
C ALA A 114 -18.95 1.81 -19.81
N GLY A 115 -17.65 1.71 -19.55
CA GLY A 115 -16.76 2.87 -19.52
C GLY A 115 -17.10 3.87 -18.40
N MET A 116 -17.81 3.42 -17.36
CA MET A 116 -18.07 4.18 -16.14
C MET A 116 -16.88 4.03 -15.19
N ILE A 117 -16.71 4.98 -14.28
CA ILE A 117 -15.57 5.00 -13.35
C ILE A 117 -16.01 4.50 -11.98
N MET A 118 -15.52 3.34 -11.55
CA MET A 118 -15.79 2.84 -10.22
C MET A 118 -15.00 3.61 -9.17
N VAL A 119 -15.67 4.07 -8.12
CA VAL A 119 -15.06 4.74 -6.97
C VAL A 119 -15.08 3.81 -5.76
N ASN A 120 -13.90 3.40 -5.32
CA ASN A 120 -13.74 2.53 -4.17
C ASN A 120 -13.85 3.34 -2.88
N ILE A 121 -14.92 3.11 -2.10
CA ILE A 121 -15.16 3.80 -0.83
C ILE A 121 -14.83 2.87 0.33
N ASN A 122 -14.03 3.36 1.27
CA ASN A 122 -13.64 2.60 2.45
C ASN A 122 -14.87 2.24 3.31
N PRO A 123 -15.12 0.96 3.60
CA PRO A 123 -16.28 0.53 4.38
C PRO A 123 -16.33 1.06 5.82
N SER A 124 -15.23 1.63 6.33
CA SER A 124 -15.19 2.26 7.66
C SER A 124 -15.54 3.74 7.67
N TYR A 125 -15.75 4.37 6.51
CA TYR A 125 -16.10 5.79 6.47
C TYR A 125 -17.39 6.07 7.25
N GLN A 126 -17.37 7.18 7.99
CA GLN A 126 -18.52 7.75 8.65
C GLN A 126 -19.11 8.89 7.79
N SER A 127 -20.19 9.52 8.25
CA SER A 127 -20.94 10.51 7.47
C SER A 127 -20.07 11.61 6.87
N GLU A 128 -19.14 12.22 7.62
CA GLU A 128 -18.30 13.30 7.11
C GLU A 128 -17.29 12.85 6.05
N GLU A 129 -16.67 11.67 6.24
CA GLU A 129 -15.75 11.10 5.26
C GLU A 129 -16.47 10.67 3.99
N LEU A 130 -17.68 10.10 4.14
CA LEU A 130 -18.53 9.73 3.01
C LEU A 130 -18.99 10.97 2.24
N LYS A 131 -19.41 12.03 2.95
CA LYS A 131 -19.76 13.32 2.37
C LYS A 131 -18.65 13.84 1.47
N PHE A 132 -17.43 13.92 2.02
CA PHE A 132 -16.26 14.32 1.25
C PHE A 132 -16.05 13.44 0.01
N ALA A 133 -16.17 12.11 0.16
CA ALA A 133 -15.99 11.18 -0.95
C ALA A 133 -17.03 11.36 -2.06
N LEU A 134 -18.28 11.64 -1.71
CA LEU A 134 -19.36 11.89 -2.69
C LEU A 134 -19.14 13.19 -3.45
N GLU A 135 -18.76 14.26 -2.77
CA GLU A 135 -18.55 15.60 -3.34
C GLU A 135 -17.30 15.64 -4.22
N LYS A 136 -16.17 15.16 -3.70
CA LYS A 136 -14.84 15.31 -4.32
C LYS A 136 -14.77 14.77 -5.75
N VAL A 137 -15.37 13.63 -6.02
CA VAL A 137 -15.35 13.03 -7.35
C VAL A 137 -16.70 13.17 -8.08
N GLY A 138 -17.70 13.75 -7.45
CA GLY A 138 -19.03 13.93 -8.03
C GLY A 138 -19.69 12.60 -8.35
N ILE A 139 -19.85 11.74 -7.36
CA ILE A 139 -20.49 10.41 -7.50
C ILE A 139 -21.93 10.58 -7.98
N LYS A 140 -22.30 9.88 -9.07
CA LYS A 140 -23.65 9.91 -9.66
C LYS A 140 -24.55 8.81 -9.11
N ALA A 141 -24.02 7.62 -8.89
CA ALA A 141 -24.72 6.52 -8.24
C ALA A 141 -23.86 5.95 -7.09
N LEU A 142 -24.50 5.67 -5.95
CA LEU A 142 -23.86 5.00 -4.80
C LEU A 142 -24.51 3.64 -4.60
N ILE A 143 -23.67 2.60 -4.46
CA ILE A 143 -24.09 1.23 -4.20
C ILE A 143 -23.52 0.83 -2.84
N ALA A 144 -24.38 0.33 -1.95
CA ALA A 144 -23.98 -0.10 -0.63
C ALA A 144 -24.92 -1.17 -0.07
N PRO A 145 -24.47 -2.08 0.81
CA PRO A 145 -25.39 -2.80 1.68
C PRO A 145 -26.03 -1.82 2.68
N PRO A 146 -27.10 -2.23 3.41
CA PRO A 146 -27.75 -1.36 4.40
C PRO A 146 -26.84 -0.98 5.58
N GLY A 147 -25.79 -1.77 5.82
CA GLY A 147 -24.79 -1.54 6.86
C GLY A 147 -23.73 -2.63 6.89
N PHE A 148 -22.71 -2.42 7.69
CA PHE A 148 -21.66 -3.41 7.92
C PHE A 148 -21.05 -3.27 9.33
N LYS A 149 -20.94 -4.39 10.05
CA LYS A 149 -20.51 -4.42 11.47
C LYS A 149 -21.40 -3.49 12.31
N LYS A 150 -20.82 -2.42 12.88
CA LYS A 150 -21.53 -1.42 13.68
C LYS A 150 -22.03 -0.22 12.88
N SER A 151 -21.67 -0.09 11.62
CA SER A 151 -22.02 1.05 10.76
C SER A 151 -23.35 0.81 10.05
N ASN A 152 -24.29 1.75 10.19
CA ASN A 152 -25.55 1.77 9.44
C ASN A 152 -25.37 2.71 8.24
N TYR A 153 -25.14 2.14 7.07
CA TYR A 153 -24.85 2.91 5.86
C TYR A 153 -26.03 3.71 5.37
N TYR A 154 -27.23 3.14 5.46
CA TYR A 154 -28.44 3.87 5.09
C TYR A 154 -28.64 5.12 5.97
N ALA A 155 -28.43 5.00 7.29
CA ALA A 155 -28.52 6.15 8.19
C ALA A 155 -27.45 7.21 7.84
N SER A 156 -26.20 6.81 7.60
CA SER A 156 -25.13 7.74 7.22
C SER A 156 -25.45 8.51 5.94
N VAL A 157 -26.03 7.85 4.92
CA VAL A 157 -26.46 8.54 3.68
C VAL A 157 -27.65 9.45 3.97
N SER A 158 -28.59 9.04 4.81
CA SER A 158 -29.74 9.86 5.20
C SER A 158 -29.35 11.12 5.98
N ASP A 159 -28.29 11.04 6.81
CA ASP A 159 -27.75 12.19 7.52
C ASP A 159 -27.13 13.23 6.56
N ILE A 160 -26.48 12.75 5.50
CA ILE A 160 -25.80 13.60 4.51
C ILE A 160 -26.81 14.15 3.49
N ILE A 161 -27.78 13.33 3.08
CA ILE A 161 -28.80 13.63 2.05
C ILE A 161 -30.19 13.45 2.68
N PRO A 162 -30.67 14.41 3.50
CA PRO A 162 -31.93 14.27 4.20
C PRO A 162 -33.16 14.19 3.27
N GLU A 163 -33.05 14.66 2.02
CA GLU A 163 -34.10 14.52 1.01
C GLU A 163 -34.47 13.06 0.71
N LEU A 164 -33.58 12.14 1.04
CA LEU A 164 -33.73 10.70 0.82
C LEU A 164 -34.98 10.15 1.56
N ILE A 165 -35.21 10.56 2.81
CA ILE A 165 -36.36 10.10 3.61
C ILE A 165 -37.72 10.59 3.08
N LEU A 166 -37.72 11.63 2.23
CA LEU A 166 -38.93 12.19 1.62
C LEU A 166 -39.36 11.41 0.36
N LYS A 167 -38.49 10.55 -0.18
CA LYS A 167 -38.76 9.75 -1.37
C LYS A 167 -39.56 8.48 -1.02
N PRO A 168 -40.27 7.91 -1.99
CA PRO A 168 -40.94 6.60 -1.81
C PRO A 168 -39.93 5.48 -1.54
N GLU A 169 -40.38 4.42 -0.91
CA GLU A 169 -39.60 3.18 -0.78
C GLU A 169 -39.40 2.52 -2.16
N GLY A 170 -38.20 1.95 -2.36
CA GLY A 170 -37.81 1.30 -3.62
C GLY A 170 -37.67 2.26 -4.80
N ARG A 171 -37.49 3.57 -4.55
CA ARG A 171 -37.26 4.59 -5.57
C ARG A 171 -36.02 5.42 -5.22
N GLY A 172 -34.90 5.08 -5.85
CA GLY A 172 -33.58 5.64 -5.53
C GLY A 172 -33.20 6.86 -6.37
N GLU A 173 -34.13 7.45 -7.13
CA GLU A 173 -33.84 8.67 -7.89
C GLU A 173 -33.81 9.88 -6.97
N MET A 174 -32.68 10.59 -7.02
CA MET A 174 -32.38 11.70 -6.12
C MET A 174 -32.20 13.03 -6.87
N SER A 175 -32.51 14.10 -6.15
CA SER A 175 -32.13 15.45 -6.51
C SER A 175 -31.82 16.19 -5.20
N SER A 176 -30.57 16.46 -4.95
CA SER A 176 -30.13 17.17 -3.75
C SER A 176 -29.43 18.47 -4.17
N HIS A 177 -29.71 19.54 -3.45
CA HIS A 177 -29.04 20.82 -3.68
C HIS A 177 -27.55 20.75 -3.31
N ASN A 178 -27.25 20.03 -2.22
CA ASN A 178 -25.87 19.91 -1.73
C ASN A 178 -25.04 18.93 -2.57
N PHE A 179 -25.69 17.98 -3.26
CA PHE A 179 -25.03 16.97 -4.08
C PHE A 179 -25.59 16.98 -5.51
N PRO A 180 -25.29 18.02 -6.32
CA PRO A 180 -25.93 18.23 -7.62
C PRO A 180 -25.64 17.11 -8.63
N ASN A 181 -24.58 16.32 -8.45
CA ASN A 181 -24.25 15.18 -9.31
C ASN A 181 -24.92 13.88 -8.87
N PHE A 182 -25.28 13.75 -7.60
CA PHE A 182 -25.85 12.52 -7.03
C PHE A 182 -27.26 12.30 -7.54
N ARG A 183 -27.50 11.14 -8.18
CA ARG A 183 -28.79 10.79 -8.77
C ARG A 183 -29.41 9.53 -8.23
N HIS A 184 -28.60 8.52 -7.88
CA HIS A 184 -29.13 7.22 -7.52
C HIS A 184 -28.46 6.65 -6.29
N PHE A 185 -29.29 6.17 -5.36
CA PHE A 185 -28.84 5.32 -4.27
C PHE A 185 -29.39 3.91 -4.50
N ILE A 186 -28.48 2.91 -4.48
CA ILE A 186 -28.78 1.50 -4.74
C ILE A 186 -28.35 0.68 -3.53
N ILE A 187 -29.31 -0.03 -2.90
CA ILE A 187 -29.03 -0.85 -1.73
C ILE A 187 -29.03 -2.33 -2.08
N ILE A 188 -27.98 -3.03 -1.62
CA ILE A 188 -27.82 -4.48 -1.70
C ILE A 188 -28.59 -5.10 -0.54
N ASP A 189 -29.93 -5.19 -0.68
CA ASP A 189 -30.83 -5.84 0.26
C ASP A 189 -32.11 -6.23 -0.46
N ASP A 190 -32.35 -7.54 -0.56
CA ASP A 190 -33.56 -8.08 -1.19
C ASP A 190 -34.72 -8.21 -0.21
N GLN A 191 -34.46 -8.18 1.10
CA GLN A 191 -35.48 -8.40 2.13
C GLN A 191 -36.32 -7.16 2.40
N LYS A 192 -35.66 -5.97 2.34
CA LYS A 192 -36.30 -4.71 2.72
C LYS A 192 -36.19 -3.67 1.61
N ALA A 193 -37.26 -2.87 1.43
CA ALA A 193 -37.22 -1.65 0.64
C ALA A 193 -36.86 -0.45 1.53
N TYR A 194 -36.11 0.49 1.01
CA TYR A 194 -35.68 1.70 1.71
C TYR A 194 -36.18 2.93 0.98
N ARG A 195 -36.53 3.98 1.71
CA ARG A 195 -36.92 5.26 1.13
C ARG A 195 -35.73 5.87 0.40
N GLY A 196 -35.96 6.38 -0.80
CA GLY A 196 -34.93 7.01 -1.61
C GLY A 196 -33.82 6.07 -2.07
N ALA A 197 -34.04 4.75 -2.08
CA ALA A 197 -33.06 3.79 -2.57
C ALA A 197 -33.71 2.73 -3.46
N TRP A 198 -33.02 2.41 -4.56
CA TRP A 198 -33.34 1.25 -5.41
C TRP A 198 -32.87 -0.03 -4.75
N LYS A 199 -33.57 -1.13 -4.95
CA LYS A 199 -33.01 -2.47 -4.67
C LYS A 199 -32.04 -2.85 -5.78
N TYR A 200 -30.87 -3.37 -5.42
CA TYR A 200 -29.87 -3.85 -6.39
C TYR A 200 -30.48 -4.88 -7.35
N SER A 201 -31.23 -5.86 -6.82
CA SER A 201 -31.89 -6.90 -7.60
C SER A 201 -32.98 -6.39 -8.57
N GLU A 202 -33.51 -5.20 -8.35
CA GLU A 202 -34.43 -4.54 -9.30
C GLU A 202 -33.64 -3.84 -10.40
N VAL A 203 -32.57 -3.12 -10.06
CA VAL A 203 -31.72 -2.41 -11.01
C VAL A 203 -31.17 -3.34 -12.09
N ILE A 204 -30.64 -4.50 -11.70
CA ILE A 204 -30.11 -5.51 -12.65
C ILE A 204 -31.20 -6.10 -13.59
N LYS A 205 -32.48 -5.83 -13.34
CA LYS A 205 -33.61 -6.27 -14.20
C LYS A 205 -34.19 -5.16 -15.05
N MET A 206 -33.77 -3.90 -14.85
CA MET A 206 -34.33 -2.74 -15.57
C MET A 206 -33.87 -2.64 -17.02
N GLY A 207 -32.67 -3.15 -17.32
CA GLY A 207 -32.05 -3.01 -18.64
C GLY A 207 -32.92 -3.57 -19.76
N SER A 208 -33.23 -2.73 -20.75
CA SER A 208 -33.95 -3.05 -21.99
C SER A 208 -33.02 -3.54 -23.10
N GLU A 209 -33.59 -3.91 -24.24
CA GLU A 209 -32.80 -4.23 -25.43
C GLU A 209 -32.08 -2.98 -26.00
N GLU A 210 -32.70 -1.80 -25.90
CA GLU A 210 -32.06 -0.53 -26.28
C GLU A 210 -30.84 -0.24 -25.39
N ASP A 211 -30.95 -0.51 -24.08
CA ASP A 211 -29.83 -0.35 -23.15
C ASP A 211 -28.68 -1.32 -23.45
N ARG A 212 -28.97 -2.53 -23.95
CA ARG A 212 -27.94 -3.49 -24.41
C ARG A 212 -27.22 -3.01 -25.66
N ILE A 213 -27.96 -2.46 -26.63
CA ILE A 213 -27.36 -1.87 -27.82
C ILE A 213 -26.47 -0.69 -27.40
N LYS A 214 -26.96 0.17 -26.51
CA LYS A 214 -26.19 1.30 -25.97
C LYS A 214 -24.94 0.82 -25.23
N LEU A 215 -25.03 -0.23 -24.42
CA LEU A 215 -23.86 -0.82 -23.76
C LEU A 215 -22.79 -1.26 -24.77
N ALA A 216 -23.20 -1.95 -25.82
CA ALA A 216 -22.27 -2.40 -26.87
C ALA A 216 -21.62 -1.21 -27.61
N ASP A 217 -22.35 -0.10 -27.80
CA ASP A 217 -21.81 1.13 -28.38
C ASP A 217 -20.82 1.83 -27.43
N MET A 218 -21.16 1.93 -26.15
CA MET A 218 -20.29 2.51 -25.13
C MET A 218 -19.00 1.71 -24.99
N GLU A 219 -19.09 0.38 -24.93
CA GLU A 219 -17.95 -0.53 -24.78
C GLU A 219 -16.92 -0.35 -25.91
N ARG A 220 -17.38 -0.22 -27.18
CA ARG A 220 -16.49 0.04 -28.32
C ARG A 220 -15.75 1.37 -28.24
N GLN A 221 -16.24 2.32 -27.45
CA GLN A 221 -15.64 3.64 -27.28
C GLN A 221 -14.66 3.71 -26.11
N VAL A 222 -14.65 2.71 -25.21
CA VAL A 222 -13.74 2.69 -24.07
C VAL A 222 -12.30 2.52 -24.56
N GLN A 223 -11.41 3.38 -24.06
CA GLN A 223 -9.99 3.34 -24.41
C GLN A 223 -9.14 2.89 -23.22
N PRO A 224 -7.98 2.27 -23.47
CA PRO A 224 -7.06 1.87 -22.40
C PRO A 224 -6.66 3.00 -21.46
N ASP A 225 -6.56 4.22 -21.97
CA ASP A 225 -6.18 5.42 -21.19
C ASP A 225 -7.37 6.09 -20.47
N ASP A 226 -8.59 5.58 -20.66
CA ASP A 226 -9.73 6.08 -19.91
C ASP A 226 -9.60 5.70 -18.41
N PRO A 227 -10.03 6.57 -17.49
CA PRO A 227 -10.13 6.21 -16.08
C PRO A 227 -11.13 5.07 -15.87
N VAL A 228 -10.72 4.06 -15.12
CA VAL A 228 -11.60 2.92 -14.75
C VAL A 228 -11.89 2.89 -13.28
N ASN A 229 -10.96 3.41 -12.47
CA ASN A 229 -11.08 3.31 -11.02
C ASN A 229 -10.51 4.54 -10.30
N ILE A 230 -11.21 5.02 -9.29
CA ILE A 230 -10.71 6.02 -8.35
C ILE A 230 -10.64 5.38 -6.98
N GLN A 231 -9.47 5.39 -6.36
CA GLN A 231 -9.26 4.87 -5.02
C GLN A 231 -8.81 5.97 -4.07
N TYR A 232 -9.50 6.07 -2.94
CA TYR A 232 -9.11 7.01 -1.91
C TYR A 232 -7.91 6.51 -1.13
N THR A 233 -6.86 7.32 -1.05
CA THR A 233 -5.66 7.07 -0.26
C THR A 233 -5.59 8.06 0.91
N SER A 234 -4.95 7.65 2.02
CA SER A 234 -4.77 8.53 3.18
C SER A 234 -3.80 9.65 2.84
N GLY A 235 -4.31 10.88 2.78
CA GLY A 235 -3.51 12.08 2.56
C GLY A 235 -2.69 12.49 3.78
N THR A 236 -1.59 13.22 3.55
CA THR A 236 -0.82 13.89 4.61
C THR A 236 -1.56 15.11 5.19
N THR A 237 -2.55 15.63 4.46
CA THR A 237 -3.34 16.83 4.78
C THR A 237 -4.62 16.54 5.57
N GLY A 238 -4.86 15.28 5.98
CA GLY A 238 -6.05 14.89 6.74
C GLY A 238 -7.23 14.42 5.89
N PHE A 239 -7.37 14.90 4.64
CA PHE A 239 -8.42 14.44 3.72
C PHE A 239 -7.89 13.40 2.73
N PRO A 240 -8.72 12.39 2.36
CA PRO A 240 -8.34 11.38 1.39
C PRO A 240 -8.09 11.96 0.00
N LYS A 241 -7.09 11.43 -0.71
CA LYS A 241 -6.77 11.77 -2.10
C LYS A 241 -7.39 10.73 -3.03
N GLY A 242 -8.06 11.14 -4.11
CA GLY A 242 -8.64 10.22 -5.10
C GLY A 242 -7.64 9.86 -6.21
N ALA A 243 -6.85 8.82 -6.02
CA ALA A 243 -5.93 8.34 -7.05
C ALA A 243 -6.73 7.75 -8.23
N THR A 244 -6.51 8.30 -9.42
CA THR A 244 -7.24 7.94 -10.65
C THR A 244 -6.41 6.99 -11.49
N LEU A 245 -6.90 5.76 -11.65
CA LEU A 245 -6.26 4.68 -12.38
C LEU A 245 -6.98 4.43 -13.71
N THR A 246 -6.20 4.22 -14.77
CA THR A 246 -6.72 3.89 -16.11
C THR A 246 -6.79 2.37 -16.31
N HIS A 247 -7.53 1.92 -17.33
CA HIS A 247 -7.50 0.51 -17.74
C HIS A 247 -6.06 0.06 -18.02
N HIS A 248 -5.29 0.88 -18.74
CA HIS A 248 -3.90 0.60 -19.08
C HIS A 248 -3.02 0.38 -17.82
N ASN A 249 -3.20 1.20 -16.79
CA ASN A 249 -2.48 1.05 -15.54
C ASN A 249 -2.77 -0.31 -14.89
N VAL A 250 -4.06 -0.59 -14.60
CA VAL A 250 -4.44 -1.76 -13.78
C VAL A 250 -4.33 -3.07 -14.55
N VAL A 251 -4.65 -3.09 -15.85
CA VAL A 251 -4.56 -4.31 -16.68
C VAL A 251 -3.11 -4.77 -16.82
N ASN A 252 -2.21 -3.84 -17.16
CA ASN A 252 -0.79 -4.20 -17.30
C ASN A 252 -0.17 -4.59 -15.97
N ASN A 253 -0.48 -3.88 -14.88
CA ASN A 253 0.06 -4.23 -13.59
C ASN A 253 -0.41 -5.63 -13.14
N ALA A 254 -1.71 -5.92 -13.24
CA ALA A 254 -2.25 -7.23 -12.94
C ALA A 254 -1.65 -8.34 -13.83
N TYR A 255 -1.46 -8.06 -15.13
CA TYR A 255 -0.86 -9.00 -16.06
C TYR A 255 0.59 -9.38 -15.70
N PHE A 256 1.44 -8.37 -15.48
CA PHE A 256 2.84 -8.63 -15.15
C PHE A 256 3.05 -9.23 -13.75
N ILE A 257 2.17 -8.91 -12.78
CA ILE A 257 2.15 -9.58 -11.47
C ILE A 257 1.91 -11.07 -11.65
N GLY A 258 0.84 -11.45 -12.35
CA GLY A 258 0.50 -12.85 -12.53
C GLY A 258 1.52 -13.62 -13.38
N ARG A 259 2.11 -12.97 -14.40
CA ARG A 259 3.24 -13.54 -15.15
C ARG A 259 4.43 -13.85 -14.23
N ARG A 260 4.86 -12.88 -13.42
CA ARG A 260 5.99 -13.06 -12.48
C ARG A 260 5.68 -14.11 -11.42
N ALA A 261 4.41 -14.25 -11.03
CA ALA A 261 3.93 -15.29 -10.12
C ALA A 261 3.77 -16.67 -10.78
N GLY A 262 3.89 -16.78 -12.10
CA GLY A 262 3.74 -18.05 -12.84
C GLY A 262 2.29 -18.51 -13.00
N TYR A 263 1.32 -17.59 -12.94
CA TYR A 263 -0.12 -17.94 -13.07
C TYR A 263 -0.51 -18.39 -14.49
N SER A 264 0.30 -18.09 -15.48
CA SER A 264 0.12 -18.62 -16.84
C SER A 264 0.57 -20.08 -16.99
N GLU A 265 1.31 -20.63 -16.03
CA GLU A 265 1.93 -21.95 -16.11
C GLU A 265 1.04 -23.06 -15.52
N LYS A 266 0.24 -22.73 -14.52
CA LYS A 266 -0.61 -23.71 -13.81
C LYS A 266 -1.87 -23.07 -13.24
N ARG A 267 -2.91 -23.90 -13.12
CA ARG A 267 -4.16 -23.49 -12.46
C ARG A 267 -3.89 -23.15 -11.00
N THR A 268 -4.41 -22.00 -10.60
CA THR A 268 -4.23 -21.45 -9.26
C THR A 268 -5.60 -21.15 -8.63
N ILE A 269 -5.77 -21.51 -7.36
CA ILE A 269 -6.92 -21.14 -6.54
C ILE A 269 -6.39 -20.20 -5.47
N ILE A 270 -6.83 -18.95 -5.50
CA ILE A 270 -6.25 -17.85 -4.73
C ILE A 270 -7.16 -17.51 -3.56
N CYS A 271 -6.71 -17.69 -2.33
CA CYS A 271 -7.37 -17.16 -1.14
C CYS A 271 -7.07 -15.66 -1.02
N VAL A 272 -8.11 -14.82 -1.14
CA VAL A 272 -8.04 -13.37 -1.10
C VAL A 272 -8.81 -12.83 0.10
N PRO A 273 -8.23 -12.82 1.31
CA PRO A 273 -8.87 -12.21 2.49
C PRO A 273 -8.78 -10.68 2.49
N ASN A 274 -8.01 -10.12 1.55
CA ASN A 274 -7.77 -8.69 1.41
C ASN A 274 -9.04 -7.94 0.96
N PRO A 275 -9.24 -6.69 1.42
CA PRO A 275 -10.41 -5.91 1.03
C PRO A 275 -10.41 -5.58 -0.47
N LEU A 276 -11.57 -5.76 -1.11
CA LEU A 276 -11.79 -5.42 -2.52
C LEU A 276 -11.71 -3.91 -2.78
N TYR A 277 -12.06 -3.07 -1.80
CA TYR A 277 -11.96 -1.62 -1.99
C TYR A 277 -10.51 -1.10 -2.11
N HIS A 278 -9.52 -1.96 -1.85
CA HIS A 278 -8.07 -1.68 -1.97
C HIS A 278 -7.47 -2.43 -3.16
N CYS A 279 -6.46 -1.84 -3.83
CA CYS A 279 -5.77 -2.45 -4.98
C CYS A 279 -5.31 -3.89 -4.74
N PHE A 280 -4.94 -4.24 -3.51
CA PHE A 280 -4.53 -5.60 -3.18
C PHE A 280 -5.66 -6.61 -3.43
N GLY A 281 -6.91 -6.27 -3.11
CA GLY A 281 -8.06 -7.12 -3.39
C GLY A 281 -8.52 -7.04 -4.86
N CYS A 282 -8.71 -5.81 -5.39
CA CYS A 282 -9.35 -5.65 -6.69
C CYS A 282 -8.39 -5.74 -7.90
N VAL A 283 -7.14 -5.35 -7.78
CA VAL A 283 -6.18 -5.45 -8.89
C VAL A 283 -5.34 -6.71 -8.77
N MET A 284 -4.64 -6.90 -7.64
CA MET A 284 -3.82 -8.11 -7.43
C MET A 284 -4.68 -9.38 -7.26
N GLY A 285 -5.90 -9.26 -6.67
CA GLY A 285 -6.83 -10.37 -6.52
C GLY A 285 -7.68 -10.58 -7.78
N SER A 286 -8.86 -9.93 -7.85
CA SER A 286 -9.88 -10.21 -8.87
C SER A 286 -9.41 -9.95 -10.30
N LEU A 287 -8.78 -8.80 -10.61
CA LEU A 287 -8.36 -8.51 -11.98
C LEU A 287 -7.22 -9.42 -12.45
N ASN A 288 -6.21 -9.64 -11.60
CA ASN A 288 -5.13 -10.58 -11.89
C ASN A 288 -5.67 -12.00 -12.16
N ALA A 289 -6.57 -12.48 -11.30
CA ALA A 289 -7.19 -13.79 -11.51
C ALA A 289 -8.00 -13.85 -12.82
N CYS A 290 -8.72 -12.76 -13.16
CA CYS A 290 -9.45 -12.66 -14.42
C CYS A 290 -8.51 -12.80 -15.63
N ILE A 291 -7.43 -12.02 -15.66
CA ILE A 291 -6.48 -11.98 -16.77
C ILE A 291 -5.78 -13.33 -16.97
N HIS A 292 -5.46 -14.02 -15.88
CA HIS A 292 -4.75 -15.31 -15.90
C HIS A 292 -5.67 -16.52 -15.75
N LEU A 293 -6.99 -16.33 -15.89
CA LEU A 293 -7.99 -17.41 -15.87
C LEU A 293 -7.96 -18.24 -14.59
N GLN A 294 -7.75 -17.61 -13.43
CA GLN A 294 -7.64 -18.27 -12.13
C GLN A 294 -8.95 -18.18 -11.33
N THR A 295 -9.01 -18.81 -10.17
CA THR A 295 -10.16 -18.78 -9.27
C THR A 295 -9.82 -17.99 -8.02
N CYS A 296 -10.66 -17.02 -7.64
CA CYS A 296 -10.57 -16.28 -6.38
C CYS A 296 -11.53 -16.82 -5.34
N VAL A 297 -11.04 -17.02 -4.14
CA VAL A 297 -11.82 -17.40 -2.96
C VAL A 297 -11.80 -16.24 -1.98
N PHE A 298 -12.97 -15.68 -1.66
CA PHE A 298 -13.18 -14.65 -0.65
C PHE A 298 -13.76 -15.30 0.60
N PRO A 299 -12.96 -15.46 1.68
CA PRO A 299 -13.36 -16.21 2.86
C PRO A 299 -14.56 -15.62 3.60
N ALA A 300 -14.56 -14.29 3.76
CA ALA A 300 -15.54 -13.52 4.50
C ALA A 300 -15.64 -12.07 3.97
N PRO A 301 -16.68 -11.31 4.36
CA PRO A 301 -16.83 -9.89 3.99
C PRO A 301 -15.69 -8.99 4.46
N SER A 302 -14.96 -9.37 5.50
CA SER A 302 -13.69 -8.76 5.94
C SER A 302 -12.75 -9.85 6.41
N PHE A 303 -11.47 -9.51 6.62
CA PHE A 303 -10.51 -10.47 7.15
C PHE A 303 -10.98 -11.04 8.49
N GLU A 304 -11.02 -12.36 8.54
CA GLU A 304 -11.26 -13.20 9.73
C GLU A 304 -10.29 -14.38 9.63
N PRO A 305 -9.34 -14.53 10.57
CA PRO A 305 -8.29 -15.56 10.48
C PRO A 305 -8.86 -16.97 10.30
N LEU A 306 -9.85 -17.34 11.12
CA LEU A 306 -10.49 -18.66 11.05
C LEU A 306 -11.16 -18.92 9.70
N ALA A 307 -11.89 -17.94 9.19
CA ALA A 307 -12.55 -18.09 7.88
C ALA A 307 -11.55 -18.26 6.75
N ALA A 308 -10.39 -17.56 6.83
CA ALA A 308 -9.31 -17.73 5.87
C ALA A 308 -8.71 -19.12 5.93
N LEU A 309 -8.40 -19.65 7.12
CA LEU A 309 -7.86 -21.00 7.31
C LEU A 309 -8.84 -22.07 6.80
N GLN A 310 -10.13 -21.94 7.11
CA GLN A 310 -11.18 -22.83 6.60
C GLN A 310 -11.27 -22.79 5.07
N ALA A 311 -11.26 -21.60 4.48
CA ALA A 311 -11.32 -21.45 3.02
C ALA A 311 -10.11 -22.07 2.31
N ILE A 312 -8.91 -21.91 2.88
CA ILE A 312 -7.69 -22.53 2.34
C ILE A 312 -7.84 -24.06 2.31
N HIS A 313 -8.28 -24.64 3.42
CA HIS A 313 -8.50 -26.08 3.56
C HIS A 313 -9.58 -26.60 2.62
N GLU A 314 -10.79 -26.05 2.69
CA GLU A 314 -11.98 -26.56 2.01
C GLU A 314 -11.93 -26.37 0.49
N GLU A 315 -11.42 -25.22 0.02
CA GLU A 315 -11.29 -24.92 -1.41
C GLU A 315 -9.93 -25.37 -1.98
N ARG A 316 -9.07 -25.98 -1.17
CA ARG A 316 -7.74 -26.43 -1.59
C ARG A 316 -6.95 -25.29 -2.24
N CYS A 317 -6.98 -24.11 -1.60
CA CYS A 317 -6.29 -22.93 -2.13
C CYS A 317 -4.80 -23.21 -2.31
N THR A 318 -4.28 -22.81 -3.45
CA THR A 318 -2.87 -23.04 -3.82
C THR A 318 -1.99 -21.83 -3.54
N THR A 319 -2.64 -20.67 -3.42
CA THR A 319 -1.99 -19.38 -3.22
C THR A 319 -2.76 -18.59 -2.16
N VAL A 320 -2.03 -17.91 -1.26
CA VAL A 320 -2.64 -17.11 -0.19
C VAL A 320 -2.09 -15.69 -0.23
N TYR A 321 -2.98 -14.71 -0.22
CA TYR A 321 -2.62 -13.30 -0.14
C TYR A 321 -2.81 -12.77 1.27
N GLY A 322 -1.95 -11.86 1.70
CA GLY A 322 -2.12 -11.23 3.02
C GLY A 322 -1.14 -10.11 3.29
N THR A 323 -1.51 -9.29 4.25
CA THR A 323 -0.57 -8.39 4.92
C THR A 323 0.19 -9.17 6.00
N PRO A 324 1.35 -8.68 6.46
CA PRO A 324 2.07 -9.34 7.56
C PRO A 324 1.18 -9.63 8.79
N THR A 325 0.36 -8.67 9.21
CA THR A 325 -0.56 -8.84 10.34
C THR A 325 -1.58 -9.96 10.11
N MET A 326 -2.18 -10.04 8.91
CA MET A 326 -3.12 -11.12 8.57
C MET A 326 -2.45 -12.49 8.70
N PHE A 327 -1.22 -12.63 8.23
CA PHE A 327 -0.49 -13.89 8.33
C PHE A 327 -0.10 -14.23 9.77
N ILE A 328 0.29 -13.24 10.59
CA ILE A 328 0.58 -13.45 12.01
C ILE A 328 -0.69 -13.99 12.71
N ASP A 329 -1.84 -13.37 12.47
CA ASP A 329 -3.10 -13.76 13.08
C ASP A 329 -3.57 -15.15 12.62
N MET A 330 -3.33 -15.51 11.36
CA MET A 330 -3.59 -16.88 10.86
C MET A 330 -2.68 -17.92 11.50
N LEU A 331 -1.35 -17.69 11.51
CA LEU A 331 -0.37 -18.64 12.03
C LEU A 331 -0.48 -18.85 13.57
N ASN A 332 -0.92 -17.80 14.28
CA ASN A 332 -1.10 -17.86 15.73
C ASN A 332 -2.54 -18.25 16.16
N HIS A 333 -3.41 -18.55 15.20
CA HIS A 333 -4.80 -18.90 15.53
C HIS A 333 -4.88 -20.25 16.28
N PRO A 334 -5.59 -20.37 17.41
CA PRO A 334 -5.66 -21.59 18.22
C PRO A 334 -6.05 -22.86 17.47
N ARG A 335 -6.87 -22.69 16.42
CA ARG A 335 -7.33 -23.79 15.58
C ARG A 335 -6.49 -24.01 14.31
N TYR A 336 -5.31 -23.40 14.21
CA TYR A 336 -4.44 -23.49 13.01
C TYR A 336 -4.15 -24.96 12.64
N SER A 337 -3.82 -25.78 13.63
CA SER A 337 -3.47 -27.19 13.42
C SER A 337 -4.64 -28.12 13.00
N GLU A 338 -5.89 -27.62 12.99
CA GLU A 338 -7.06 -28.41 12.59
C GLU A 338 -7.20 -28.53 11.05
N PHE A 339 -6.48 -27.73 10.27
CA PHE A 339 -6.66 -27.60 8.84
C PHE A 339 -5.48 -28.13 8.03
N ASP A 340 -5.76 -28.60 6.81
CA ASP A 340 -4.76 -29.08 5.85
C ASP A 340 -4.37 -27.96 4.89
N TYR A 341 -3.10 -27.58 4.89
CA TYR A 341 -2.50 -26.57 4.01
C TYR A 341 -1.63 -27.17 2.91
N SER A 342 -1.65 -28.50 2.71
CA SER A 342 -0.78 -29.19 1.76
C SER A 342 -0.94 -28.75 0.30
N SER A 343 -2.07 -28.08 -0.03
CA SER A 343 -2.31 -27.49 -1.35
C SER A 343 -1.56 -26.18 -1.58
N VAL A 344 -1.19 -25.48 -0.51
CA VAL A 344 -0.51 -24.17 -0.59
C VAL A 344 0.92 -24.34 -1.05
N PHE A 345 1.33 -23.54 -2.03
CA PHE A 345 2.74 -23.51 -2.47
C PHE A 345 3.23 -22.08 -2.73
N SER A 346 2.36 -21.09 -2.91
CA SER A 346 2.74 -19.71 -3.22
C SER A 346 1.90 -18.68 -2.46
N GLY A 347 2.27 -17.43 -2.55
CA GLY A 347 1.48 -16.33 -2.03
C GLY A 347 2.19 -14.99 -2.04
N PHE A 348 1.43 -13.94 -1.77
CA PHE A 348 1.92 -12.57 -1.74
C PHE A 348 1.85 -12.00 -0.33
N VAL A 349 2.97 -11.45 0.10
CA VAL A 349 3.04 -10.60 1.30
C VAL A 349 3.29 -9.16 0.85
N ALA A 350 2.36 -8.27 1.15
CA ALA A 350 2.43 -6.88 0.74
C ALA A 350 1.66 -5.95 1.68
N GLY A 351 1.76 -4.65 1.44
CA GLY A 351 0.96 -3.63 2.12
C GLY A 351 1.56 -3.07 3.40
N ALA A 352 2.54 -3.74 3.99
CA ALA A 352 3.33 -3.28 5.13
C ALA A 352 4.74 -3.87 5.06
N PRO A 353 5.72 -3.34 5.82
CA PRO A 353 7.03 -3.97 5.94
C PRO A 353 6.89 -5.42 6.41
N CYS A 354 7.52 -6.34 5.68
CA CYS A 354 7.43 -7.76 5.99
C CYS A 354 8.65 -8.22 6.79
N PRO A 355 8.49 -8.70 8.05
CA PRO A 355 9.59 -9.28 8.81
C PRO A 355 10.13 -10.55 8.15
N ILE A 356 11.44 -10.66 8.00
CA ILE A 356 12.10 -11.84 7.44
C ILE A 356 11.73 -13.11 8.23
N ALA A 357 11.63 -13.01 9.56
CA ALA A 357 11.23 -14.10 10.43
C ALA A 357 9.82 -14.62 10.09
N LEU A 358 8.87 -13.72 9.81
CA LEU A 358 7.53 -14.09 9.37
C LEU A 358 7.57 -14.81 8.01
N CYS A 359 8.34 -14.28 7.04
CA CYS A 359 8.48 -14.92 5.73
C CYS A 359 8.98 -16.37 5.85
N ARG A 360 9.95 -16.63 6.74
CA ARG A 360 10.43 -17.99 7.00
C ARG A 360 9.34 -18.89 7.58
N ARG A 361 8.55 -18.38 8.53
CA ARG A 361 7.39 -19.11 9.07
C ARG A 361 6.37 -19.44 7.97
N LEU A 362 6.06 -18.53 7.09
CA LEU A 362 5.13 -18.76 5.98
C LEU A 362 5.62 -19.87 5.03
N VAL A 363 6.92 -19.91 4.77
CA VAL A 363 7.52 -20.98 3.96
C VAL A 363 7.46 -22.33 4.69
N GLN A 364 7.76 -22.35 5.98
CA GLN A 364 7.92 -23.60 6.77
C GLN A 364 6.57 -24.14 7.25
N GLU A 365 5.70 -23.26 7.78
CA GLU A 365 4.45 -23.66 8.46
C GLU A 365 3.27 -23.69 7.49
N LEU A 366 3.14 -22.69 6.60
CA LEU A 366 2.02 -22.61 5.65
C LEU A 366 2.33 -23.20 4.27
N GLY A 367 3.59 -23.59 4.00
CA GLY A 367 3.99 -24.24 2.75
C GLY A 367 4.22 -23.29 1.56
N MET A 368 4.33 -21.99 1.77
CA MET A 368 4.48 -20.96 0.72
C MET A 368 5.91 -20.94 0.12
N ARG A 369 6.32 -22.04 -0.57
CA ARG A 369 7.67 -22.18 -1.14
C ARG A 369 7.99 -21.10 -2.17
N ASP A 370 6.98 -20.70 -2.96
CA ASP A 370 7.05 -19.60 -3.93
C ASP A 370 6.47 -18.31 -3.32
N LEU A 371 6.85 -18.01 -2.07
CA LEU A 371 6.50 -16.75 -1.43
C LEU A 371 7.10 -15.57 -2.19
N GLN A 372 6.30 -14.55 -2.44
CA GLN A 372 6.72 -13.32 -3.08
C GLN A 372 6.39 -12.11 -2.20
N VAL A 373 7.40 -11.26 -2.00
CA VAL A 373 7.26 -9.97 -1.32
C VAL A 373 7.02 -8.92 -2.38
N CYS A 374 5.98 -8.10 -2.20
CA CYS A 374 5.60 -7.05 -3.15
C CYS A 374 5.59 -5.69 -2.47
N TYR A 375 6.02 -4.67 -3.21
CA TYR A 375 5.96 -3.28 -2.79
C TYR A 375 5.30 -2.42 -3.86
N GLY A 376 4.55 -1.43 -3.39
CA GLY A 376 3.97 -0.38 -4.20
C GLY A 376 2.89 0.39 -3.46
N THR A 377 2.25 1.31 -4.16
CA THR A 377 1.24 2.22 -3.64
C THR A 377 0.00 2.17 -4.54
N THR A 378 -1.12 2.71 -4.09
CA THR A 378 -2.31 2.83 -4.94
C THR A 378 -1.98 3.62 -6.21
N GLU A 379 -1.15 4.66 -6.08
CA GLU A 379 -0.69 5.53 -7.15
C GLU A 379 0.19 4.82 -8.19
N THR A 380 0.63 3.59 -7.90
CA THR A 380 1.42 2.74 -8.84
C THR A 380 0.69 1.45 -9.26
N SER A 381 -0.62 1.32 -9.03
CA SER A 381 -1.60 0.40 -9.64
C SER A 381 -1.56 -1.11 -9.34
N PRO A 382 -1.09 -1.67 -8.22
CA PRO A 382 -0.35 -1.07 -7.13
C PRO A 382 1.13 -1.47 -7.07
N VAL A 383 1.63 -2.47 -7.83
CA VAL A 383 2.94 -3.10 -7.60
C VAL A 383 4.02 -2.47 -8.48
N SER A 384 5.03 -1.92 -7.82
CA SER A 384 6.24 -1.42 -8.47
C SER A 384 7.40 -2.40 -8.39
N TYR A 385 7.54 -3.09 -7.26
CA TYR A 385 8.58 -4.08 -7.01
C TYR A 385 8.00 -5.40 -6.54
N MET A 386 8.60 -6.49 -6.97
CA MET A 386 8.20 -7.84 -6.59
C MET A 386 9.40 -8.78 -6.67
N SER A 387 9.55 -9.66 -5.68
CA SER A 387 10.59 -10.70 -5.73
C SER A 387 10.35 -11.68 -6.90
N VAL A 388 11.41 -12.22 -7.44
CA VAL A 388 11.38 -13.14 -8.60
C VAL A 388 11.45 -14.58 -8.11
N ARG A 389 10.70 -15.48 -8.74
CA ARG A 389 10.65 -16.92 -8.35
C ARG A 389 12.00 -17.62 -8.48
N ASP A 390 12.81 -17.21 -9.45
CA ASP A 390 14.12 -17.81 -9.72
C ASP A 390 15.20 -17.36 -8.73
N ASP A 391 14.96 -16.30 -7.94
CA ASP A 391 15.86 -15.92 -6.87
C ASP A 391 15.87 -16.98 -5.76
N PRO A 392 17.02 -17.24 -5.12
CA PRO A 392 17.09 -18.13 -3.97
C PRO A 392 16.09 -17.71 -2.90
N PRO A 393 15.40 -18.66 -2.20
CA PRO A 393 14.35 -18.34 -1.24
C PRO A 393 14.75 -17.31 -0.17
N GLU A 394 15.99 -17.39 0.34
CA GLU A 394 16.50 -16.44 1.32
C GLU A 394 16.71 -15.03 0.74
N GLU A 395 17.06 -14.91 -0.54
CA GLU A 395 17.21 -13.61 -1.21
C GLU A 395 15.83 -12.97 -1.47
N ARG A 396 14.82 -13.76 -1.84
CA ARG A 396 13.45 -13.28 -2.10
C ARG A 396 12.81 -12.57 -0.91
N ILE A 397 13.20 -12.91 0.29
CA ILE A 397 12.59 -12.36 1.52
C ILE A 397 13.40 -11.23 2.16
N LYS A 398 14.61 -10.92 1.65
CA LYS A 398 15.47 -9.85 2.20
C LYS A 398 15.11 -8.45 1.71
N SER A 399 14.40 -8.37 0.59
CA SER A 399 14.04 -7.13 -0.09
C SER A 399 12.64 -7.21 -0.67
N VAL A 400 12.17 -6.11 -1.25
CA VAL A 400 10.92 -6.12 -2.03
C VAL A 400 11.13 -6.61 -3.48
N GLY A 401 12.31 -7.13 -3.77
CA GLY A 401 12.68 -7.71 -5.06
C GLY A 401 13.06 -6.68 -6.11
N HIS A 402 12.75 -7.01 -7.37
CA HIS A 402 13.12 -6.26 -8.56
C HIS A 402 11.97 -5.38 -9.06
N ILE A 403 12.32 -4.29 -9.72
CA ILE A 403 11.34 -3.43 -10.41
C ILE A 403 10.49 -4.28 -11.38
N MET A 404 9.21 -3.94 -11.53
CA MET A 404 8.32 -4.63 -12.46
C MET A 404 8.70 -4.33 -13.91
N ASP A 405 8.30 -5.23 -14.81
CA ASP A 405 8.47 -5.10 -16.25
C ASP A 405 7.98 -3.74 -16.74
N HIS A 406 8.72 -3.09 -17.65
CA HIS A 406 8.42 -1.78 -18.24
C HIS A 406 8.32 -0.59 -17.27
N LEU A 407 8.78 -0.75 -16.03
CA LEU A 407 8.89 0.35 -15.08
C LEU A 407 10.34 0.77 -14.90
N GLU A 408 10.52 2.02 -14.56
CA GLU A 408 11.80 2.59 -14.12
C GLU A 408 11.70 2.94 -12.65
N SER A 409 12.81 2.82 -11.94
CA SER A 409 12.93 3.33 -10.59
C SER A 409 14.30 3.92 -10.31
N ALA A 410 14.30 4.95 -9.47
CA ALA A 410 15.51 5.60 -8.98
C ALA A 410 15.43 5.82 -7.46
N ILE A 411 16.59 5.81 -6.80
CA ILE A 411 16.72 6.28 -5.41
C ILE A 411 17.42 7.64 -5.47
N VAL A 412 16.77 8.67 -4.94
CA VAL A 412 17.25 10.05 -5.02
C VAL A 412 17.51 10.67 -3.67
N GLY A 413 18.49 11.57 -3.63
CA GLY A 413 18.78 12.44 -2.48
C GLY A 413 17.78 13.59 -2.36
N ASN A 414 17.93 14.40 -1.31
CA ASN A 414 17.06 15.56 -1.08
C ASN A 414 17.21 16.65 -2.16
N ASP A 415 18.34 16.65 -2.88
CA ASP A 415 18.63 17.54 -4.01
C ASP A 415 18.09 17.01 -5.35
N GLY A 416 17.40 15.86 -5.35
CA GLY A 416 16.87 15.20 -6.54
C GLY A 416 17.93 14.41 -7.35
N THR A 417 19.18 14.35 -6.90
CA THR A 417 20.21 13.58 -7.61
C THR A 417 20.07 12.09 -7.37
N VAL A 418 20.31 11.26 -8.41
CA VAL A 418 20.33 9.81 -8.28
C VAL A 418 21.57 9.39 -7.48
N LEU A 419 21.33 8.73 -6.35
CA LEU A 419 22.38 8.31 -5.41
C LEU A 419 23.17 7.09 -5.91
N PRO A 420 24.38 6.85 -5.38
CA PRO A 420 25.08 5.58 -5.52
C PRO A 420 24.25 4.41 -4.96
N ARG A 421 24.49 3.19 -5.45
CA ARG A 421 23.90 1.98 -4.85
C ARG A 421 24.39 1.83 -3.41
N GLY A 422 23.52 1.29 -2.55
CA GLY A 422 23.77 1.15 -1.11
C GLY A 422 23.41 2.38 -0.28
N GLU A 423 23.20 3.53 -0.89
CA GLU A 423 22.78 4.75 -0.18
C GLU A 423 21.27 4.84 -0.03
N ARG A 424 20.83 5.50 1.05
CA ARG A 424 19.42 5.71 1.40
C ARG A 424 18.88 6.97 0.77
N GLY A 425 17.75 6.88 0.08
CA GLY A 425 17.07 8.03 -0.50
C GLY A 425 15.61 7.73 -0.81
N GLU A 426 14.91 8.72 -1.35
CA GLU A 426 13.51 8.57 -1.74
C GLU A 426 13.39 7.67 -2.98
N VAL A 427 12.44 6.73 -2.93
CA VAL A 427 12.12 5.86 -4.06
C VAL A 427 11.25 6.61 -5.05
N LEU A 428 11.70 6.73 -6.28
CA LEU A 428 10.90 7.22 -7.40
C LEU A 428 10.52 6.08 -8.34
N VAL A 429 9.34 6.17 -8.94
CA VAL A 429 8.84 5.20 -9.92
C VAL A 429 8.31 5.95 -11.15
N ARG A 430 8.59 5.41 -12.35
CA ARG A 430 8.07 5.91 -13.63
C ARG A 430 7.64 4.75 -14.52
N GLY A 431 6.60 4.97 -15.31
CA GLY A 431 6.12 4.03 -16.32
C GLY A 431 4.62 3.84 -16.31
N TYR A 432 4.16 2.80 -16.99
CA TYR A 432 2.73 2.55 -17.24
C TYR A 432 1.87 2.43 -15.97
N SER A 433 2.45 2.03 -14.84
CA SER A 433 1.71 1.79 -13.59
C SER A 433 1.39 3.08 -12.82
N VAL A 434 2.09 4.19 -13.12
CA VAL A 434 1.86 5.47 -12.43
C VAL A 434 0.48 6.00 -12.78
N MET A 435 -0.32 6.31 -11.77
CA MET A 435 -1.67 6.84 -11.91
C MET A 435 -1.75 8.03 -12.89
N ARG A 436 -2.93 8.27 -13.42
CA ARG A 436 -3.17 9.43 -14.27
C ARG A 436 -2.99 10.74 -13.50
N CYS A 437 -3.66 10.86 -12.35
CA CYS A 437 -3.65 12.05 -11.50
C CYS A 437 -4.36 11.75 -10.16
N TYR A 438 -4.33 12.71 -9.25
CA TYR A 438 -5.34 12.81 -8.20
C TYR A 438 -6.56 13.55 -8.76
N TRP A 439 -7.75 12.93 -8.65
CA TRP A 439 -8.98 13.49 -9.20
C TRP A 439 -9.25 14.90 -8.67
N ASP A 440 -9.47 15.85 -9.59
CA ASP A 440 -9.74 17.25 -9.28
C ASP A 440 -8.76 17.87 -8.27
N SER A 441 -7.45 17.56 -8.42
CA SER A 441 -6.36 18.02 -7.54
C SER A 441 -5.07 18.18 -8.35
N GLU A 442 -5.04 19.14 -9.27
CA GLU A 442 -3.94 19.35 -10.20
C GLU A 442 -2.64 19.73 -9.49
N ASP A 443 -2.70 20.64 -8.50
CA ASP A 443 -1.52 21.08 -7.74
C ASP A 443 -0.89 19.92 -6.98
N MET A 444 -1.72 19.09 -6.36
CA MET A 444 -1.26 17.90 -5.64
C MET A 444 -0.67 16.87 -6.62
N THR A 445 -1.25 16.73 -7.80
CA THR A 445 -0.71 15.85 -8.83
C THR A 445 0.67 16.33 -9.28
N LYS A 446 0.84 17.63 -9.52
CA LYS A 446 2.13 18.23 -9.90
C LYS A 446 3.20 18.14 -8.81
N THR A 447 2.78 18.12 -7.53
CA THR A 447 3.70 17.94 -6.40
C THR A 447 4.26 16.52 -6.35
N GLU A 448 3.41 15.51 -6.62
CA GLU A 448 3.80 14.11 -6.47
C GLU A 448 4.29 13.47 -7.78
N ILE A 449 3.91 14.03 -8.94
CA ILE A 449 4.33 13.53 -10.27
C ILE A 449 5.01 14.67 -11.02
N THR A 450 6.30 14.51 -11.27
CA THR A 450 7.12 15.48 -12.01
C THR A 450 6.65 15.61 -13.49
N PRO A 451 7.04 16.69 -14.21
CA PRO A 451 6.71 16.85 -15.63
C PRO A 451 7.20 15.71 -16.53
N ASP A 452 8.33 15.07 -16.19
CA ASP A 452 8.89 13.89 -16.86
C ASP A 452 8.37 12.56 -16.29
N ARG A 453 7.24 12.62 -15.54
CA ARG A 453 6.44 11.49 -15.06
C ARG A 453 7.07 10.63 -13.97
N TRP A 454 8.06 11.11 -13.24
CA TRP A 454 8.48 10.46 -12.02
C TRP A 454 7.46 10.67 -10.90
N TYR A 455 7.03 9.59 -10.28
CA TYR A 455 6.18 9.62 -9.10
C TYR A 455 7.04 9.53 -7.83
N HIS A 456 6.89 10.50 -6.95
CA HIS A 456 7.48 10.55 -5.62
C HIS A 456 6.68 9.67 -4.67
N THR A 457 7.24 8.53 -4.25
CA THR A 457 6.51 7.59 -3.40
C THR A 457 6.38 8.05 -1.95
N GLY A 458 7.25 8.95 -1.51
CA GLY A 458 7.42 9.33 -0.11
C GLY A 458 8.00 8.22 0.76
N ASP A 459 8.41 7.10 0.16
CA ASP A 459 9.05 5.99 0.84
C ASP A 459 10.57 6.06 0.65
N ILE A 460 11.32 5.72 1.69
CA ILE A 460 12.79 5.69 1.68
C ILE A 460 13.25 4.27 1.42
N GLY A 461 14.15 4.11 0.46
CA GLY A 461 14.70 2.81 0.07
C GLY A 461 16.21 2.81 -0.09
N VAL A 462 16.73 1.60 -0.26
CA VAL A 462 18.13 1.33 -0.61
C VAL A 462 18.15 0.37 -1.78
N MET A 463 18.83 0.73 -2.86
CA MET A 463 19.05 -0.16 -4.00
C MET A 463 20.35 -0.95 -3.79
N HIS A 464 20.24 -2.27 -3.81
CA HIS A 464 21.39 -3.18 -3.66
C HIS A 464 22.16 -3.32 -4.99
N GLU A 465 23.37 -3.91 -4.93
CA GLU A 465 24.23 -4.09 -6.10
C GLU A 465 23.57 -4.91 -7.23
N ASN A 466 22.71 -5.86 -6.88
CA ASN A 466 21.94 -6.67 -7.84
C ASN A 466 20.70 -5.96 -8.40
N GLY A 467 20.40 -4.72 -7.99
CA GLY A 467 19.25 -3.94 -8.44
C GLY A 467 17.94 -4.21 -7.65
N THR A 468 17.97 -5.09 -6.65
CA THR A 468 16.82 -5.23 -5.73
C THR A 468 16.76 -4.03 -4.78
N VAL A 469 15.58 -3.77 -4.22
CA VAL A 469 15.37 -2.63 -3.31
C VAL A 469 14.85 -3.12 -1.96
N SER A 470 15.39 -2.55 -0.89
CA SER A 470 14.83 -2.65 0.46
C SER A 470 14.15 -1.35 0.85
N ILE A 471 12.90 -1.40 1.27
CA ILE A 471 12.18 -0.25 1.82
C ILE A 471 12.52 -0.14 3.30
N VAL A 472 13.10 0.99 3.70
CA VAL A 472 13.57 1.21 5.08
C VAL A 472 12.60 2.05 5.91
N GLY A 473 11.61 2.69 5.28
CA GLY A 473 10.57 3.44 5.98
C GLY A 473 9.89 4.48 5.12
N ARG A 474 9.02 5.27 5.74
CA ARG A 474 8.41 6.44 5.12
C ARG A 474 9.10 7.72 5.56
N LYS A 475 9.26 8.66 4.65
CA LYS A 475 9.83 9.99 4.95
C LYS A 475 9.11 10.67 6.13
N LYS A 476 7.77 10.58 6.17
CA LYS A 476 6.93 11.15 7.23
C LYS A 476 6.93 10.38 8.57
N ASP A 477 7.38 9.12 8.58
CA ASP A 477 7.44 8.30 9.79
C ASP A 477 8.86 8.23 10.37
N LEU A 478 9.81 8.90 9.72
CA LEU A 478 11.18 9.04 10.18
C LEU A 478 11.20 9.66 11.57
N ILE A 479 11.92 9.06 12.49
CA ILE A 479 12.12 9.59 13.84
C ILE A 479 13.44 10.33 13.84
N VAL A 480 13.40 11.63 14.11
CA VAL A 480 14.61 12.45 14.14
C VAL A 480 15.00 12.70 15.59
N ARG A 481 16.02 12.00 16.05
CA ARG A 481 16.50 12.05 17.43
C ARG A 481 17.85 12.75 17.52
N GLY A 482 17.85 14.03 17.93
CA GLY A 482 19.09 14.79 18.11
C GLY A 482 19.97 14.84 16.86
N GLY A 483 19.36 14.97 15.67
CA GLY A 483 20.05 14.97 14.38
C GLY A 483 20.25 13.58 13.75
N GLU A 484 19.98 12.50 14.49
CA GLU A 484 20.06 11.13 13.99
C GLU A 484 18.74 10.67 13.39
N ASN A 485 18.77 10.17 12.16
CA ASN A 485 17.62 9.61 11.46
C ASN A 485 17.41 8.15 11.84
N ILE A 486 16.30 7.84 12.51
CA ILE A 486 15.92 6.48 12.90
C ILE A 486 14.74 6.05 12.04
N TYR A 487 14.92 4.99 11.29
CA TYR A 487 13.87 4.37 10.49
C TYR A 487 13.14 3.32 11.34
N PRO A 488 11.82 3.50 11.60
CA PRO A 488 11.04 2.57 12.42
C PRO A 488 11.21 1.12 12.03
N THR A 489 11.16 0.82 10.73
CA THR A 489 11.28 -0.54 10.19
C THR A 489 12.59 -1.24 10.58
N GLU A 490 13.69 -0.51 10.69
CA GLU A 490 14.98 -1.08 11.08
C GLU A 490 14.95 -1.61 12.53
N VAL A 491 14.32 -0.85 13.43
CA VAL A 491 14.17 -1.23 14.83
C VAL A 491 13.14 -2.37 14.97
N GLU A 492 12.04 -2.30 14.22
CA GLU A 492 11.01 -3.34 14.15
C GLU A 492 11.62 -4.69 13.71
N GLN A 493 12.34 -4.70 12.59
CA GLN A 493 13.01 -5.91 12.06
C GLN A 493 14.01 -6.52 13.07
N TYR A 494 14.69 -5.67 13.83
CA TYR A 494 15.59 -6.16 14.86
C TYR A 494 14.82 -6.81 16.02
N LEU A 495 13.81 -6.14 16.57
CA LEU A 495 13.01 -6.63 17.69
C LEU A 495 12.20 -7.89 17.35
N PHE A 496 11.75 -8.03 16.10
CA PHE A 496 11.09 -9.27 15.62
C PHE A 496 11.96 -10.53 15.71
N ARG A 497 13.28 -10.41 15.89
CA ARG A 497 14.17 -11.56 16.13
C ARG A 497 14.04 -12.12 17.55
N HIS A 498 13.41 -11.40 18.45
CA HIS A 498 13.20 -11.85 19.81
C HIS A 498 12.09 -12.92 19.85
N PRO A 499 12.36 -14.16 20.34
CA PRO A 499 11.47 -15.31 20.20
C PRO A 499 10.10 -15.15 20.88
N LYS A 500 9.98 -14.19 21.78
CA LYS A 500 8.76 -13.93 22.56
C LYS A 500 7.99 -12.69 22.09
N ILE A 501 8.41 -12.05 21.00
CA ILE A 501 7.71 -10.91 20.38
C ILE A 501 6.91 -11.42 19.18
N GLU A 502 5.59 -11.27 19.25
CA GLU A 502 4.67 -11.62 18.16
C GLU A 502 4.47 -10.47 17.17
N ASP A 503 4.37 -9.23 17.68
CA ASP A 503 4.26 -8.02 16.85
C ASP A 503 4.98 -6.86 17.53
N VAL A 504 5.59 -6.00 16.74
CA VAL A 504 6.23 -4.77 17.20
C VAL A 504 6.08 -3.66 16.20
N GLN A 505 5.67 -2.49 16.69
CA GLN A 505 5.51 -1.28 15.91
C GLN A 505 6.23 -0.12 16.60
N ILE A 506 6.98 0.64 15.83
CA ILE A 506 7.81 1.75 16.31
C ILE A 506 7.25 3.07 15.83
N VAL A 507 7.15 4.03 16.75
CA VAL A 507 6.78 5.42 16.47
C VAL A 507 7.71 6.39 17.20
N GLY A 508 7.85 7.61 16.67
CA GLY A 508 8.50 8.71 17.37
C GLY A 508 7.53 9.39 18.32
N VAL A 509 8.00 9.72 19.51
CA VAL A 509 7.27 10.55 20.47
C VAL A 509 8.12 11.75 20.89
N PRO A 510 7.51 12.90 21.26
CA PRO A 510 8.25 14.11 21.57
C PRO A 510 9.20 13.93 22.75
N ASP A 511 10.36 14.58 22.67
CA ASP A 511 11.35 14.68 23.73
C ASP A 511 11.93 16.09 23.76
N GLU A 512 12.04 16.69 24.96
CA GLU A 512 12.52 18.07 25.10
C GLU A 512 13.95 18.27 24.60
N ARG A 513 14.82 17.27 24.82
CA ARG A 513 16.24 17.36 24.51
C ARG A 513 16.57 16.93 23.09
N TYR A 514 15.95 15.84 22.65
CA TYR A 514 16.32 15.19 21.39
C TYR A 514 15.34 15.45 20.24
N GLY A 515 14.29 16.23 20.47
CA GLY A 515 13.20 16.43 19.50
C GLY A 515 12.21 15.28 19.51
N GLU A 516 12.67 14.10 19.09
CA GLU A 516 11.91 12.85 19.17
C GLU A 516 12.75 11.73 19.79
N VAL A 517 12.06 10.74 20.35
CA VAL A 517 12.65 9.47 20.83
C VAL A 517 11.79 8.29 20.42
N VAL A 518 12.42 7.12 20.39
CA VAL A 518 11.78 5.87 19.97
C VAL A 518 10.81 5.37 21.04
N CYS A 519 9.57 5.13 20.64
CA CYS A 519 8.55 4.42 21.41
C CYS A 519 8.16 3.13 20.68
N ALA A 520 8.24 1.99 21.39
CA ALA A 520 7.89 0.67 20.90
C ALA A 520 6.56 0.21 21.49
N TRP A 521 5.62 -0.20 20.64
CA TRP A 521 4.46 -1.00 21.03
C TRP A 521 4.78 -2.45 20.73
N ILE A 522 4.68 -3.32 21.73
CA ILE A 522 5.10 -4.72 21.63
C ILE A 522 3.95 -5.63 22.06
N ARG A 523 3.60 -6.59 21.20
CA ARG A 523 2.74 -7.73 21.53
C ARG A 523 3.64 -8.91 21.84
N LEU A 524 3.48 -9.46 23.04
CA LEU A 524 4.20 -10.64 23.49
C LEU A 524 3.36 -11.90 23.29
N SER A 525 4.02 -13.04 23.10
CA SER A 525 3.35 -14.35 23.13
C SER A 525 2.73 -14.64 24.49
N GLU A 526 1.70 -15.47 24.54
CA GLU A 526 1.02 -15.80 25.81
C GLU A 526 1.96 -16.40 26.86
N GLU A 527 2.98 -17.10 26.43
CA GLU A 527 4.01 -17.70 27.29
C GLU A 527 5.02 -16.69 27.88
N ALA A 528 4.99 -15.45 27.40
CA ALA A 528 6.01 -14.44 27.66
C ALA A 528 5.61 -13.38 28.70
N LYS A 529 4.60 -13.62 29.52
CA LYS A 529 4.01 -12.64 30.47
C LYS A 529 4.98 -12.01 31.48
N ASN A 530 6.21 -12.54 31.62
CA ASN A 530 7.21 -12.08 32.58
C ASN A 530 8.32 -11.20 31.94
N ILE A 531 8.21 -10.82 30.66
CA ILE A 531 9.21 -9.95 30.03
C ILE A 531 8.98 -8.51 30.48
N THR A 532 10.06 -7.87 30.89
CA THR A 532 10.08 -6.47 31.30
C THR A 532 10.59 -5.57 30.18
N GLU A 533 10.32 -4.26 30.27
CA GLU A 533 10.92 -3.28 29.37
C GLU A 533 12.46 -3.33 29.39
N GLN A 534 13.06 -3.64 30.56
CA GLN A 534 14.51 -3.74 30.69
C GLN A 534 15.06 -4.91 29.89
N ASP A 535 14.38 -6.06 29.88
CA ASP A 535 14.79 -7.22 29.07
C ASP A 535 14.83 -6.89 27.58
N ILE A 536 13.85 -6.11 27.09
CA ILE A 536 13.83 -5.64 25.70
C ILE A 536 14.98 -4.67 25.42
N ARG A 537 15.26 -3.72 26.34
CA ARG A 537 16.41 -2.81 26.19
C ARG A 537 17.74 -3.58 26.21
N ASP A 538 17.89 -4.55 27.09
CA ASP A 538 19.10 -5.38 27.18
C ASP A 538 19.28 -6.27 25.93
N PHE A 539 18.19 -6.76 25.33
CA PHE A 539 18.23 -7.43 24.04
C PHE A 539 18.78 -6.54 22.92
N CYS A 540 18.52 -5.23 22.98
CA CYS A 540 19.03 -4.25 22.01
C CYS A 540 20.47 -3.80 22.29
N LYS A 541 20.89 -3.79 23.55
CA LYS A 541 22.15 -3.19 23.99
C LYS A 541 23.37 -3.86 23.35
N GLY A 542 24.25 -3.04 22.76
CA GLY A 542 25.45 -3.52 22.07
C GLY A 542 25.21 -4.19 20.72
N ARG A 543 23.95 -4.27 20.27
CA ARG A 543 23.57 -4.92 19.00
C ARG A 543 22.95 -3.98 17.97
N ILE A 544 22.31 -2.91 18.43
CA ILE A 544 21.89 -1.78 17.61
C ILE A 544 22.46 -0.50 18.21
N ALA A 545 22.53 0.57 17.40
CA ALA A 545 23.02 1.85 17.87
C ALA A 545 22.19 2.34 19.07
N HIS A 546 22.84 2.90 20.07
CA HIS A 546 22.21 3.26 21.35
C HIS A 546 21.03 4.23 21.19
N PHE A 547 21.10 5.12 20.20
CA PHE A 547 20.03 6.08 19.93
C PHE A 547 18.77 5.44 19.31
N LYS A 548 18.86 4.22 18.76
CA LYS A 548 17.75 3.42 18.21
C LYS A 548 17.04 2.58 19.27
N ILE A 549 17.65 2.40 20.45
CA ILE A 549 17.04 1.61 21.54
C ILE A 549 15.78 2.32 22.02
N PRO A 550 14.61 1.64 22.09
CA PRO A 550 13.38 2.27 22.54
C PRO A 550 13.51 2.86 23.94
N ARG A 551 13.23 4.15 24.06
CA ARG A 551 13.15 4.83 25.35
C ARG A 551 11.87 4.42 26.08
N TYR A 552 10.77 4.35 25.36
CA TYR A 552 9.48 3.92 25.87
C TYR A 552 9.08 2.59 25.24
N ILE A 553 8.60 1.67 26.06
CA ILE A 553 8.13 0.35 25.64
C ILE A 553 6.75 0.16 26.25
N LEU A 554 5.75 -0.03 25.41
CA LEU A 554 4.36 -0.22 25.79
C LEU A 554 3.94 -1.64 25.36
N PHE A 555 3.70 -2.51 26.34
CA PHE A 555 3.15 -3.84 26.06
C PHE A 555 1.66 -3.71 25.76
N LYS A 556 1.24 -4.25 24.62
CA LYS A 556 -0.09 -4.09 24.05
C LYS A 556 -0.70 -5.43 23.65
N GLY A 557 -2.00 -5.56 23.84
CA GLY A 557 -2.76 -6.68 23.30
C GLY A 557 -3.08 -6.47 21.79
N GLU A 558 -3.53 -7.54 21.14
CA GLU A 558 -3.89 -7.52 19.71
C GLU A 558 -4.88 -6.39 19.35
N LYS A 559 -5.90 -6.18 20.18
CA LYS A 559 -6.96 -5.18 19.93
C LYS A 559 -6.53 -3.73 20.14
N ASP A 560 -5.37 -3.50 20.75
CA ASP A 560 -4.88 -2.15 21.04
C ASP A 560 -4.24 -1.50 19.81
N PHE A 561 -3.71 -2.30 18.87
CA PHE A 561 -3.10 -1.78 17.66
C PHE A 561 -4.14 -1.14 16.74
N PRO A 562 -4.02 0.15 16.44
CA PRO A 562 -4.94 0.81 15.53
C PRO A 562 -4.65 0.38 14.09
N LEU A 563 -5.54 -0.43 13.53
CA LEU A 563 -5.39 -0.95 12.17
C LEU A 563 -6.35 -0.25 11.20
N THR A 564 -5.94 -0.17 9.96
CA THR A 564 -6.85 0.10 8.84
C THR A 564 -7.65 -1.17 8.53
N VAL A 565 -8.71 -1.05 7.73
CA VAL A 565 -9.50 -2.22 7.26
C VAL A 565 -8.62 -3.18 6.45
N SER A 566 -7.57 -2.68 5.81
CA SER A 566 -6.59 -3.49 5.08
C SER A 566 -5.53 -4.14 5.97
N GLY A 567 -5.61 -4.02 7.31
CA GLY A 567 -4.66 -4.58 8.26
C GLY A 567 -3.35 -3.78 8.37
N LYS A 568 -3.29 -2.54 7.87
CA LYS A 568 -2.11 -1.67 8.04
C LYS A 568 -2.20 -0.91 9.36
N VAL A 569 -1.09 -0.81 10.07
CA VAL A 569 -0.99 -0.06 11.32
C VAL A 569 -1.06 1.46 11.04
N LYS A 570 -1.91 2.15 11.79
CA LYS A 570 -2.06 3.61 11.76
C LYS A 570 -1.04 4.26 12.70
N LYS A 571 0.21 4.42 12.26
CA LYS A 571 1.29 4.97 13.10
C LYS A 571 1.00 6.36 13.66
N TYR A 572 0.27 7.21 12.93
CA TYR A 572 -0.15 8.52 13.44
C TYR A 572 -1.04 8.40 14.69
N GLU A 573 -1.98 7.45 14.68
CA GLU A 573 -2.88 7.21 15.81
C GLU A 573 -2.12 6.59 17.00
N MET A 574 -1.17 5.68 16.73
CA MET A 574 -0.27 5.18 17.78
C MET A 574 0.54 6.29 18.41
N ARG A 575 1.08 7.22 17.60
CA ARG A 575 1.85 8.38 18.10
C ARG A 575 1.00 9.23 19.04
N GLU A 576 -0.23 9.57 18.66
CA GLU A 576 -1.13 10.36 19.50
C GLU A 576 -1.52 9.61 20.79
N ARG A 577 -1.88 8.34 20.71
CA ARG A 577 -2.19 7.52 21.88
C ARG A 577 -0.97 7.38 22.81
N SER A 578 0.23 7.22 22.25
CA SER A 578 1.47 7.17 23.05
C SER A 578 1.74 8.48 23.78
N LYS A 579 1.51 9.64 23.14
CA LYS A 579 1.65 10.94 23.80
C LYS A 579 0.72 11.07 25.01
N ILE A 580 -0.52 10.61 24.88
CA ILE A 580 -1.51 10.65 25.96
C ILE A 580 -1.08 9.71 27.09
N GLU A 581 -0.77 8.47 26.80
CA GLU A 581 -0.44 7.42 27.77
C GLU A 581 0.85 7.73 28.53
N LEU A 582 1.82 8.37 27.86
CA LEU A 582 3.11 8.76 28.46
C LEU A 582 3.11 10.17 29.06
N GLY A 583 1.99 10.91 28.99
CA GLY A 583 1.91 12.27 29.52
C GLY A 583 2.75 13.30 28.75
N LEU A 584 2.96 13.06 27.43
CA LEU A 584 3.86 13.87 26.60
C LEU A 584 3.14 14.96 25.78
N GLN A 585 1.85 15.23 26.00
CA GLN A 585 1.06 16.16 25.17
C GLN A 585 1.57 17.60 25.23
N GLN A 586 2.21 17.99 26.34
CA GLN A 586 2.73 19.34 26.59
C GLN A 586 4.23 19.47 26.25
N VAL A 587 4.89 18.38 25.91
CA VAL A 587 6.33 18.38 25.61
C VAL A 587 6.56 19.11 24.28
N LYS A 588 7.27 20.23 24.34
CA LYS A 588 7.74 20.97 23.18
C LYS A 588 9.23 20.68 22.99
N PRO A 589 9.64 20.21 21.79
CA PRO A 589 11.06 20.10 21.48
C PRO A 589 11.75 21.48 21.61
N ARG A 590 12.94 21.52 22.18
CA ARG A 590 13.77 22.74 22.22
C ARG A 590 14.42 23.06 20.87
N ILE A 591 14.07 22.31 19.84
CA ILE A 591 14.62 22.42 18.49
C ILE A 591 13.50 22.90 17.57
N ASP A 592 13.63 24.10 17.04
CA ASP A 592 12.69 24.65 16.06
C ASP A 592 12.97 24.06 14.67
N HIS A 593 11.94 23.43 14.08
CA HIS A 593 11.96 23.03 12.69
C HIS A 593 11.62 24.23 11.80
N PHE A 594 12.61 24.78 11.13
CA PHE A 594 12.36 25.74 10.07
C PHE A 594 12.71 25.09 8.72
N ASN A 595 11.71 24.93 7.86
CA ASN A 595 11.84 24.55 6.43
C ASN A 595 12.69 23.30 6.11
N GLY A 596 12.70 22.29 6.99
CA GLY A 596 13.47 21.07 6.75
C GLY A 596 14.96 21.18 7.06
N GLU A 597 15.44 22.30 7.53
CA GLU A 597 16.80 22.49 8.05
C GLU A 597 16.79 22.57 9.58
N TRP A 598 17.72 21.88 10.22
CA TRP A 598 17.89 21.85 11.67
C TRP A 598 18.84 22.96 12.11
N THR A 599 18.37 23.88 12.93
CA THR A 599 19.25 24.83 13.62
C THR A 599 19.44 24.39 15.07
N PHE A 600 20.67 24.22 15.49
CA PHE A 600 21.04 23.96 16.88
C PHE A 600 21.26 25.30 17.59
N ASP A 601 20.64 25.50 18.75
CA ASP A 601 21.04 26.57 19.64
C ASP A 601 22.36 26.19 20.34
N VAL A 602 23.45 26.70 19.80
CA VAL A 602 24.82 26.42 20.27
C VAL A 602 25.12 27.08 21.63
N GLN A 603 24.19 27.88 22.21
CA GLN A 603 24.45 28.60 23.46
C GLN A 603 24.16 27.80 24.76
N ALA A 604 23.54 26.59 24.67
CA ALA A 604 23.13 25.86 25.86
C ALA A 604 24.13 24.82 26.43
N GLU A 605 25.30 24.60 25.80
CA GLU A 605 26.27 23.62 26.29
C GLU A 605 27.64 24.23 26.64
N ARG A 606 27.69 25.13 27.59
CA ARG A 606 28.92 25.43 28.33
C ARG A 606 28.69 25.15 29.83
N HIS A 607 28.74 23.87 30.20
CA HIS A 607 29.13 23.54 31.57
C HIS A 607 30.67 23.47 31.62
N PRO A 608 31.31 24.21 32.57
CA PRO A 608 32.75 24.12 32.70
C PRO A 608 33.17 22.74 33.21
N PRO A 609 34.29 22.21 32.78
CA PRO A 609 34.84 20.98 33.36
C PRO A 609 35.22 21.22 34.81
N LYS A 610 34.93 20.24 35.69
CA LYS A 610 35.36 20.23 37.08
C LYS A 610 36.88 20.43 37.15
N GLU A 611 37.31 21.48 37.87
CA GLU A 611 38.69 21.78 38.16
C GLU A 611 39.39 20.60 38.84
N GLN A 612 40.40 20.05 38.17
CA GLN A 612 41.53 19.42 38.85
C GLN A 612 42.59 20.51 39.06
N LYS A 613 42.85 20.81 40.33
CA LYS A 613 43.94 21.70 40.75
C LYS A 613 45.28 21.12 40.31
N LEU A 614 46.00 21.83 39.48
CA LEU A 614 47.44 21.76 39.36
C LEU A 614 48.00 23.18 39.34
N ASN A 615 48.85 23.47 40.32
CA ASN A 615 49.56 24.70 40.52
C ASN A 615 50.55 25.02 39.39
N GLY A 616 50.76 26.30 39.05
CA GLY A 616 51.95 26.73 38.36
C GLY A 616 51.74 27.93 37.44
N GLU A 617 52.20 29.03 37.90
CA GLU A 617 52.44 30.37 37.38
C GLU A 617 52.72 30.51 35.85
N ASN A 618 52.17 31.51 35.18
CA ASN A 618 52.80 32.73 34.66
C ASN A 618 52.19 33.24 33.33
N THR A 619 51.82 34.53 33.39
CA THR A 619 51.97 35.62 32.44
C THR A 619 51.46 35.55 31.00
N GLY A 620 50.38 36.30 30.75
CA GLY A 620 50.33 37.50 29.87
C GLY A 620 50.41 37.32 28.35
N ARG A 621 49.30 37.59 27.69
CA ARG A 621 49.15 38.67 26.67
C ARG A 621 47.79 38.56 25.96
N LEU A 622 47.04 39.64 26.06
CA LEU A 622 45.94 39.97 25.17
C LEU A 622 46.42 40.09 23.73
N PHE A 623 45.64 39.56 22.79
CA PHE A 623 45.54 40.14 21.46
C PHE A 623 44.05 40.23 21.08
N ASP A 624 43.66 41.46 20.89
CA ASP A 624 42.43 41.95 20.33
C ASP A 624 42.52 41.86 18.79
N VAL A 625 41.51 41.28 18.11
CA VAL A 625 41.32 41.43 16.67
C VAL A 625 39.82 41.56 16.40
N THR A 626 39.34 42.78 16.52
CA THR A 626 38.21 43.27 15.74
C THR A 626 38.75 43.83 14.43
N ALA A 627 38.30 43.34 13.27
CA ALA A 627 37.93 44.11 12.09
C ALA A 627 37.78 43.22 10.82
N GLY A 628 36.66 43.41 10.16
CA GLY A 628 36.64 43.39 8.68
C GLY A 628 35.95 42.23 8.01
N VAL A 629 34.63 42.29 7.80
CA VAL A 629 33.99 41.79 6.59
C VAL A 629 32.90 42.78 6.19
N GLU A 630 33.18 43.62 5.23
CA GLU A 630 32.18 44.22 4.36
C GLU A 630 32.59 43.94 2.91
N SER A 631 31.54 43.76 2.10
CA SER A 631 31.51 43.77 0.63
C SER A 631 31.95 42.49 -0.13
N LEU A 632 30.95 41.80 -0.72
CA LEU A 632 30.86 41.66 -2.17
C LEU A 632 29.48 41.05 -2.51
N VAL A 633 28.57 41.97 -2.84
CA VAL A 633 27.42 41.72 -3.72
C VAL A 633 27.83 42.16 -5.12
N GLN A 634 27.90 41.24 -6.05
CA GLN A 634 27.46 41.36 -7.43
C GLN A 634 27.27 39.98 -8.03
#